data_da7312321e0d732df7d71397d6133e45
#
_entry.id   da7312321e0d732df7d71397d6133e45
#
_cell.length_a   1.000
_cell.length_b   1.000
_cell.length_c   1.000
_cell.angle_alpha   90.00
_cell.angle_beta   90.00
_cell.angle_gamma   90.00
#
_symmetry.space_group_name_H-M   'P 1'
#
loop_
_entity.id
_entity.type
_entity.pdbx_description
1 polymer ?
#
loop_
_entity_poly.entity_id
_entity_poly.type
_entity_poly.pdbx_seq_one_letter_code
_entity_poly.pdbx_strand_id
1 'polypeptide(L)'
;MKKSIFLMSCAMAILSQGPAIAAPKAQVDSPDVQAAKIVGQMSPEEKLNLVHGIMPLPMFPGTVIPAGVTPSAGYVAGVPRLGVPALRETDASLGVAYVFGLRGDGATALPSGPALAASWNPDLAYQSGAMIGQEAWRSGFNVLLAGGVNLARDARNGRNFEYLGEDPLLAGTMAGESVRGIQSQHVISTVKHFALNDLETGRQFLNAKISEAGLRESDLLAFEIAIKRGEPGSVMCAYNLVNGAYSCGSDFLLNRVLKRDWGYRGWVMSDWGAVHGLEDALNGLDQQSGQQLDKAVYFHLPLQEAAKTDKAYATRLDDMNRRILRSMIAVGVIEHPPVKTPLDREAGAKVAQTTAAQGMVLLRNQNNLLPLTASAKRIVVIGGHADLGVLSGAGSSQVAPREGPSVTDVMGGEGALSFIRRAMYMPSSPLKAIRAGAPQAKVTFDDGRYPAAAAELAKNADVAIVFATQWMVEAYDAPDLSLPNGQDALIAAVAAANPNTIVVLETGGPVAMPWLDKVGAVVEAWYPGIRGGEAIADLLLGKVAPSGRLPITFPASMAQTPHPILPGINVPEGQQFDVDYAEGSDVGYRWFAKTGAKPLFPFGFGLTYTQFAYSDLVIKAGAKPSVSFTVKNIGAKAGTDVPQLYLTASPNRKQQRLVGWSRVELAAGEAKQVTVPVDPKMLANWDQTAGAWRVDAGTYQIAVGASAADLALKGTLVSKPLKLKPQS
;
A
#
# COMPACT_ATOMS: atom_id res chain seq x y z
N MET A 1 82.69 3.53 40.92
CA MET A 1 81.84 4.65 41.32
C MET A 1 80.45 4.11 41.58
N LYS A 2 80.04 4.06 42.84
CA LYS A 2 78.78 3.49 43.34
C LYS A 2 77.69 4.53 43.22
N LYS A 3 76.51 4.19 42.65
CA LYS A 3 75.31 4.96 42.78
C LYS A 3 74.25 4.15 43.54
N SER A 4 73.89 4.67 44.70
CA SER A 4 72.91 4.15 45.61
C SER A 4 71.49 4.39 45.03
N ILE A 5 70.63 3.38 45.14
CA ILE A 5 69.22 3.44 44.83
C ILE A 5 68.45 3.62 46.14
N PHE A 6 67.69 4.70 46.25
CA PHE A 6 66.72 4.95 47.34
C PHE A 6 65.38 4.31 46.98
N LEU A 7 64.90 3.38 47.78
CA LEU A 7 63.47 2.85 47.70
C LEU A 7 62.58 3.74 48.56
N MET A 8 61.60 4.32 47.95
CA MET A 8 60.52 5.07 48.59
C MET A 8 59.29 4.19 48.60
N SER A 9 58.88 3.67 49.77
CA SER A 9 57.64 2.91 49.99
C SER A 9 56.46 3.86 49.98
N CYS A 10 55.58 3.72 49.00
CA CYS A 10 54.29 4.36 49.00
C CYS A 10 53.24 3.38 49.55
N ALA A 11 52.65 3.67 50.69
CA ALA A 11 51.52 2.95 51.24
C ALA A 11 50.23 3.37 50.49
N MET A 12 49.62 2.44 49.75
CA MET A 12 48.33 2.61 49.12
C MET A 12 47.21 2.36 50.16
N ALA A 13 46.48 3.39 50.52
CA ALA A 13 45.22 3.26 51.26
C ALA A 13 44.12 2.79 50.30
N ILE A 14 43.65 1.58 50.47
CA ILE A 14 42.47 1.04 49.71
C ILE A 14 41.20 1.61 50.37
N LEU A 15 40.62 2.62 49.73
CA LEU A 15 39.24 3.04 50.02
C LEU A 15 38.29 2.04 49.37
N SER A 16 37.61 1.23 50.19
CA SER A 16 36.52 0.37 49.78
C SER A 16 35.35 1.25 49.35
N GLN A 17 35.12 1.44 48.07
CA GLN A 17 33.86 1.95 47.54
C GLN A 17 32.82 0.85 47.63
N GLY A 18 31.82 1.03 48.51
CA GLY A 18 30.64 0.20 48.55
C GLY A 18 29.86 0.30 47.21
N PRO A 19 29.07 -0.73 46.82
CA PRO A 19 28.30 -0.69 45.61
C PRO A 19 27.36 0.52 45.62
N ALA A 20 27.48 1.42 44.64
CA ALA A 20 26.52 2.48 44.41
C ALA A 20 25.18 1.84 44.03
N ILE A 21 24.21 1.91 44.92
CA ILE A 21 22.82 1.52 44.64
C ILE A 21 22.33 2.51 43.58
N ALA A 22 22.22 2.04 42.33
CA ALA A 22 21.64 2.80 41.26
C ALA A 22 20.19 3.18 41.69
N ALA A 23 19.90 4.48 41.72
CA ALA A 23 18.54 4.95 41.97
C ALA A 23 17.57 4.27 41.02
N PRO A 24 16.42 3.79 41.47
CA PRO A 24 15.41 3.17 40.60
C PRO A 24 15.08 4.17 39.48
N LYS A 25 15.23 3.77 38.21
CA LYS A 25 14.70 4.57 37.08
C LYS A 25 13.23 4.82 37.35
N ALA A 26 12.84 6.08 37.41
CA ALA A 26 11.44 6.44 37.56
C ALA A 26 10.64 5.68 36.49
N GLN A 27 9.64 4.92 36.90
CA GLN A 27 8.79 4.16 36.02
C GLN A 27 8.00 5.15 35.18
N VAL A 28 8.30 5.25 33.89
CA VAL A 28 7.58 6.13 32.97
C VAL A 28 6.16 5.60 32.83
N ASP A 29 5.18 6.44 33.07
CA ASP A 29 3.77 6.10 32.89
C ASP A 29 3.50 5.61 31.45
N SER A 30 2.59 4.64 31.31
CA SER A 30 2.17 4.19 29.99
C SER A 30 1.50 5.34 29.19
N PRO A 31 1.50 5.30 27.86
CA PRO A 31 0.82 6.32 27.04
C PRO A 31 -0.65 6.55 27.43
N ASP A 32 -1.36 5.50 27.86
CA ASP A 32 -2.75 5.63 28.32
C ASP A 32 -2.87 6.42 29.63
N VAL A 33 -1.97 6.19 30.57
CA VAL A 33 -1.95 6.93 31.86
C VAL A 33 -1.60 8.39 31.62
N GLN A 34 -0.62 8.66 30.77
CA GLN A 34 -0.22 10.03 30.43
C GLN A 34 -1.36 10.76 29.71
N ALA A 35 -2.00 10.13 28.72
CA ALA A 35 -3.14 10.70 28.00
C ALA A 35 -4.31 11.02 28.96
N ALA A 36 -4.66 10.11 29.86
CA ALA A 36 -5.72 10.33 30.82
C ALA A 36 -5.41 11.52 31.76
N LYS A 37 -4.16 11.71 32.20
CA LYS A 37 -3.73 12.86 33.02
C LYS A 37 -3.89 14.16 32.22
N ILE A 38 -3.54 14.21 30.96
CA ILE A 38 -3.68 15.41 30.11
C ILE A 38 -5.16 15.73 29.92
N VAL A 39 -6.02 14.75 29.57
CA VAL A 39 -7.48 14.94 29.41
C VAL A 39 -8.12 15.50 30.67
N GLY A 40 -7.69 15.02 31.83
CA GLY A 40 -8.19 15.54 33.12
C GLY A 40 -7.84 17.00 33.43
N GLN A 41 -6.87 17.58 32.67
CA GLN A 41 -6.45 18.98 32.80
C GLN A 41 -7.01 19.89 31.69
N MET A 42 -7.63 19.30 30.64
CA MET A 42 -8.20 20.07 29.54
C MET A 42 -9.51 20.76 29.93
N SER A 43 -9.67 22.01 29.46
CA SER A 43 -10.97 22.68 29.51
C SER A 43 -11.95 22.05 28.51
N PRO A 44 -13.27 22.31 28.64
CA PRO A 44 -14.26 21.86 27.68
C PRO A 44 -13.94 22.31 26.23
N GLU A 45 -13.45 23.53 26.04
CA GLU A 45 -13.08 24.07 24.74
C GLU A 45 -11.84 23.38 24.20
N GLU A 46 -10.83 23.12 25.04
CA GLU A 46 -9.61 22.41 24.63
C GLU A 46 -9.90 20.97 24.17
N LYS A 47 -10.88 20.29 24.79
CA LYS A 47 -11.31 18.96 24.37
C LYS A 47 -11.96 18.97 23.00
N LEU A 48 -12.66 20.04 22.62
CA LEU A 48 -13.22 20.17 21.26
C LEU A 48 -12.13 20.37 20.22
N ASN A 49 -11.07 21.11 20.53
CA ASN A 49 -10.00 21.42 19.57
C ASN A 49 -9.31 20.21 18.96
N LEU A 50 -9.25 19.06 19.67
CA LEU A 50 -8.60 17.86 19.16
C LEU A 50 -9.52 16.96 18.31
N VAL A 51 -10.84 17.09 18.46
CA VAL A 51 -11.78 16.15 17.85
C VAL A 51 -12.36 16.61 16.52
N HIS A 52 -11.94 17.78 16.02
CA HIS A 52 -12.25 18.23 14.67
C HIS A 52 -11.09 19.01 14.05
N GLY A 53 -11.02 19.02 12.72
CA GLY A 53 -9.94 19.67 11.98
C GLY A 53 -10.40 20.32 10.69
N ILE A 54 -9.64 21.31 10.23
CA ILE A 54 -9.85 21.99 8.96
C ILE A 54 -8.96 21.42 7.87
N MET A 55 -9.39 21.51 6.63
CA MET A 55 -8.53 21.39 5.46
C MET A 55 -7.95 22.80 5.17
N PRO A 56 -6.65 23.06 5.44
CA PRO A 56 -6.10 24.41 5.39
C PRO A 56 -5.76 24.83 3.95
N LEU A 57 -6.78 24.89 3.11
CA LEU A 57 -6.67 25.30 1.70
C LEU A 57 -7.44 26.60 1.46
N PRO A 58 -6.87 27.55 0.69
CA PRO A 58 -7.45 28.88 0.47
C PRO A 58 -8.74 28.86 -0.38
N MET A 59 -9.06 27.70 -0.99
CA MET A 59 -10.23 27.54 -1.85
C MET A 59 -11.56 27.39 -1.10
N PHE A 60 -11.55 27.21 0.23
CA PHE A 60 -12.77 27.06 1.01
C PHE A 60 -13.20 28.38 1.64
N PRO A 61 -14.30 29.01 1.16
CA PRO A 61 -14.79 30.28 1.71
C PRO A 61 -15.10 30.18 3.22
N GLY A 62 -14.71 31.21 3.98
CA GLY A 62 -14.96 31.25 5.43
C GLY A 62 -14.00 30.43 6.29
N THR A 63 -13.09 29.67 5.72
CA THR A 63 -12.06 28.95 6.48
C THR A 63 -10.97 29.90 6.95
N VAL A 64 -10.80 30.00 8.28
CA VAL A 64 -9.69 30.74 8.88
C VAL A 64 -8.48 29.80 9.00
N ILE A 65 -7.47 30.01 8.15
CA ILE A 65 -6.22 29.26 8.21
C ILE A 65 -5.29 29.96 9.22
N PRO A 66 -4.84 29.28 10.28
CA PRO A 66 -3.93 29.88 11.26
C PRO A 66 -2.60 30.27 10.60
N ALA A 67 -1.99 31.37 11.08
CA ALA A 67 -0.73 31.87 10.56
C ALA A 67 0.39 30.79 10.61
N GLY A 68 1.13 30.64 9.53
CA GLY A 68 2.23 29.67 9.42
C GLY A 68 1.82 28.21 9.18
N VAL A 69 0.52 27.94 8.97
CA VAL A 69 0.05 26.61 8.57
C VAL A 69 0.31 26.40 7.07
N THR A 70 0.97 25.31 6.74
CA THR A 70 1.26 24.90 5.35
C THR A 70 -0.01 24.32 4.71
N PRO A 71 -0.35 24.63 3.45
CA PRO A 71 -1.40 23.96 2.71
C PRO A 71 -1.21 22.44 2.75
N SER A 72 -2.25 21.72 3.17
CA SER A 72 -2.17 20.28 3.41
C SER A 72 -3.56 19.63 3.46
N ALA A 73 -3.62 18.32 3.68
CA ALA A 73 -4.87 17.60 3.86
C ALA A 73 -5.60 18.07 5.12
N GLY A 74 -4.88 18.25 6.25
CA GLY A 74 -5.55 18.59 7.51
C GLY A 74 -4.69 19.38 8.51
N TYR A 75 -5.40 20.12 9.35
CA TYR A 75 -4.86 20.79 10.51
C TYR A 75 -5.84 20.69 11.67
N VAL A 76 -5.39 20.14 12.80
CA VAL A 76 -6.13 20.05 14.07
C VAL A 76 -5.39 20.86 15.11
N ALA A 77 -6.09 21.76 15.79
CA ALA A 77 -5.47 22.60 16.81
C ALA A 77 -4.97 21.75 17.99
N GLY A 78 -3.79 22.08 18.50
CA GLY A 78 -3.27 21.48 19.71
C GLY A 78 -3.79 22.12 20.98
N VAL A 79 -3.15 21.77 22.12
CA VAL A 79 -3.39 22.39 23.42
C VAL A 79 -2.05 22.92 23.97
N PRO A 80 -1.58 24.10 23.50
CA PRO A 80 -0.23 24.59 23.80
C PRO A 80 0.03 24.74 25.29
N ARG A 81 -0.97 25.13 26.08
CA ARG A 81 -0.89 25.24 27.56
C ARG A 81 -0.47 23.94 28.22
N LEU A 82 -0.82 22.79 27.63
CA LEU A 82 -0.50 21.44 28.11
C LEU A 82 0.65 20.80 27.33
N GLY A 83 1.34 21.55 26.47
CA GLY A 83 2.43 21.04 25.66
C GLY A 83 2.00 20.11 24.52
N VAL A 84 0.71 20.07 24.18
CA VAL A 84 0.19 19.24 23.07
C VAL A 84 0.29 20.01 21.75
N PRO A 85 1.13 19.58 20.80
CA PRO A 85 1.26 20.25 19.51
C PRO A 85 0.03 20.03 18.62
N ALA A 86 -0.15 20.92 17.65
CA ALA A 86 -1.16 20.73 16.59
C ALA A 86 -0.84 19.48 15.75
N LEU A 87 -1.88 18.78 15.29
CA LEU A 87 -1.73 17.77 14.23
C LEU A 87 -1.70 18.47 12.86
N ARG A 88 -0.71 18.10 12.07
CA ARG A 88 -0.48 18.60 10.73
C ARG A 88 -0.47 17.40 9.79
N GLU A 89 -1.53 17.27 9.02
CA GLU A 89 -1.86 16.08 8.27
C GLU A 89 -1.57 16.29 6.78
N THR A 90 -0.99 15.29 6.13
CA THR A 90 -0.80 15.30 4.69
C THR A 90 -1.09 13.94 4.11
N ASP A 91 -1.69 13.94 2.90
CA ASP A 91 -1.83 12.73 2.13
C ASP A 91 -0.47 12.14 1.80
N ALA A 92 -0.45 10.82 1.68
CA ALA A 92 0.72 10.04 1.34
C ALA A 92 0.28 8.68 0.76
N SER A 93 1.14 7.75 0.72
CA SER A 93 1.31 6.39 0.24
C SER A 93 2.40 6.35 -0.82
N LEU A 94 2.39 7.27 -1.79
CA LEU A 94 3.42 7.38 -2.84
C LEU A 94 4.52 8.40 -2.52
N GLY A 95 4.50 8.97 -1.30
CA GLY A 95 5.34 10.08 -0.85
C GLY A 95 4.50 11.18 -0.23
N VAL A 96 5.11 12.27 0.20
CA VAL A 96 4.38 13.42 0.77
C VAL A 96 3.68 14.18 -0.35
N ALA A 97 2.35 14.23 -0.31
CA ALA A 97 1.53 14.78 -1.40
C ALA A 97 1.80 16.25 -1.69
N TYR A 98 1.63 16.66 -2.95
CA TYR A 98 1.85 18.03 -3.39
C TYR A 98 0.61 18.93 -3.26
N VAL A 99 -0.50 18.37 -2.82
CA VAL A 99 -1.78 19.06 -2.52
C VAL A 99 -2.25 19.91 -3.72
N PHE A 100 -2.47 19.24 -4.85
CA PHE A 100 -2.98 19.84 -6.11
C PHE A 100 -2.15 21.02 -6.63
N GLY A 101 -0.87 21.08 -6.32
CA GLY A 101 0.04 22.16 -6.72
C GLY A 101 0.16 23.31 -5.73
N LEU A 102 -0.49 23.26 -4.58
CA LEU A 102 -0.38 24.30 -3.54
C LEU A 102 0.91 24.17 -2.71
N ARG A 103 1.58 23.02 -2.75
CA ARG A 103 2.92 22.82 -2.19
C ARG A 103 3.97 22.87 -3.29
N GLY A 104 4.97 23.74 -3.14
CA GLY A 104 6.08 23.90 -4.09
C GLY A 104 7.43 23.36 -3.58
N ASP A 105 7.50 22.78 -2.37
CA ASP A 105 8.73 22.26 -1.78
C ASP A 105 9.14 20.88 -2.33
N GLY A 106 8.21 20.17 -2.96
CA GLY A 106 8.40 18.86 -3.58
C GLY A 106 8.71 17.74 -2.58
N ALA A 107 8.54 16.50 -3.04
CA ALA A 107 8.88 15.30 -2.27
C ALA A 107 9.40 14.20 -3.21
N THR A 108 9.91 13.11 -2.65
CA THR A 108 10.30 11.93 -3.40
C THR A 108 9.05 11.13 -3.79
N ALA A 109 8.79 10.99 -5.09
CA ALA A 109 7.74 10.11 -5.58
C ALA A 109 8.22 8.65 -5.57
N LEU A 110 7.64 7.84 -4.69
CA LEU A 110 7.82 6.39 -4.67
C LEU A 110 7.04 5.72 -5.79
N PRO A 111 7.38 4.48 -6.15
CA PRO A 111 6.51 3.61 -6.92
C PRO A 111 5.15 3.39 -6.26
N SER A 112 4.16 3.02 -7.07
CA SER A 112 2.79 2.73 -6.63
C SER A 112 2.68 1.56 -5.64
N GLY A 113 1.55 1.46 -4.95
CA GLY A 113 1.25 0.37 -4.03
C GLY A 113 1.42 -1.02 -4.63
N PRO A 114 0.88 -1.31 -5.83
CA PRO A 114 1.11 -2.58 -6.51
C PRO A 114 2.59 -2.86 -6.81
N ALA A 115 3.38 -1.85 -7.16
CA ALA A 115 4.83 -2.03 -7.35
C ALA A 115 5.52 -2.44 -6.04
N LEU A 116 5.18 -1.78 -4.93
CA LEU A 116 5.70 -2.16 -3.61
C LEU A 116 5.26 -3.57 -3.22
N ALA A 117 3.98 -3.90 -3.37
CA ALA A 117 3.43 -5.22 -3.05
C ALA A 117 4.04 -6.32 -3.94
N ALA A 118 4.26 -6.04 -5.24
CA ALA A 118 4.90 -6.96 -6.18
C ALA A 118 6.33 -7.33 -5.80
N SER A 119 7.00 -6.55 -4.96
CA SER A 119 8.30 -6.93 -4.40
C SER A 119 8.22 -8.11 -3.44
N TRP A 120 7.07 -8.36 -2.80
CA TRP A 120 6.86 -9.36 -1.74
C TRP A 120 7.92 -9.26 -0.63
N ASN A 121 8.43 -8.05 -0.41
CA ASN A 121 9.53 -7.75 0.50
C ASN A 121 9.09 -6.83 1.65
N PRO A 122 8.75 -7.39 2.82
CA PRO A 122 8.33 -6.60 3.98
C PRO A 122 9.39 -5.60 4.47
N ASP A 123 10.69 -5.92 4.36
CA ASP A 123 11.77 -5.02 4.76
C ASP A 123 11.81 -3.78 3.84
N LEU A 124 11.53 -3.95 2.55
CA LEU A 124 11.43 -2.83 1.61
C LEU A 124 10.20 -1.97 1.89
N ALA A 125 9.10 -2.56 2.32
CA ALA A 125 7.92 -1.81 2.76
C ALA A 125 8.24 -0.95 4.00
N TYR A 126 8.97 -1.50 4.97
CA TYR A 126 9.46 -0.74 6.11
C TYR A 126 10.37 0.43 5.68
N GLN A 127 11.34 0.19 4.79
CA GLN A 127 12.26 1.22 4.30
C GLN A 127 11.52 2.33 3.54
N SER A 128 10.55 1.96 2.70
CA SER A 128 9.69 2.92 1.99
C SER A 128 8.89 3.77 2.97
N GLY A 129 8.29 3.15 3.98
CA GLY A 129 7.57 3.85 5.04
C GLY A 129 8.47 4.78 5.85
N ALA A 130 9.67 4.33 6.23
CA ALA A 130 10.63 5.16 6.98
C ALA A 130 11.08 6.38 6.17
N MET A 131 11.28 6.23 4.86
CA MET A 131 11.63 7.32 3.97
C MET A 131 10.50 8.37 3.90
N ILE A 132 9.25 7.94 3.68
CA ILE A 132 8.10 8.87 3.63
C ILE A 132 7.92 9.57 4.98
N GLY A 133 8.02 8.83 6.08
CA GLY A 133 7.91 9.38 7.44
C GLY A 133 8.97 10.44 7.72
N GLN A 134 10.22 10.21 7.32
CA GLN A 134 11.30 11.17 7.46
C GLN A 134 11.05 12.43 6.64
N GLU A 135 10.62 12.29 5.37
CA GLU A 135 10.29 13.44 4.52
C GLU A 135 9.12 14.25 5.08
N ALA A 136 8.08 13.57 5.61
CA ALA A 136 6.95 14.23 6.24
C ALA A 136 7.39 15.04 7.47
N TRP A 137 8.17 14.43 8.37
CA TRP A 137 8.71 15.10 9.56
C TRP A 137 9.54 16.33 9.17
N ARG A 138 10.43 16.19 8.19
CA ARG A 138 11.27 17.28 7.66
C ARG A 138 10.47 18.34 6.88
N SER A 139 9.28 18.02 6.42
CA SER A 139 8.35 18.97 5.77
C SER A 139 7.42 19.67 6.76
N GLY A 140 7.48 19.31 8.05
CA GLY A 140 6.70 19.93 9.12
C GLY A 140 5.37 19.23 9.40
N PHE A 141 5.20 17.97 8.97
CA PHE A 141 4.01 17.14 9.22
C PHE A 141 4.27 16.11 10.30
N ASN A 142 3.25 15.76 11.06
CA ASN A 142 3.28 14.74 12.10
C ASN A 142 2.18 13.67 11.98
N VAL A 143 1.33 13.77 10.96
CA VAL A 143 0.35 12.74 10.59
C VAL A 143 0.43 12.53 9.08
N LEU A 144 0.57 11.27 8.67
CA LEU A 144 0.49 10.81 7.29
C LEU A 144 -0.77 9.99 7.07
N LEU A 145 -1.57 10.38 6.08
CA LEU A 145 -2.73 9.63 5.63
C LEU A 145 -2.25 8.51 4.68
N ALA A 146 -1.45 7.60 5.23
CA ALA A 146 -0.75 6.55 4.52
C ALA A 146 -0.99 5.18 5.15
N GLY A 147 -1.05 4.15 4.30
CA GLY A 147 -1.41 2.78 4.62
C GLY A 147 -2.73 2.41 3.95
N GLY A 148 -2.81 2.55 2.61
CA GLY A 148 -3.95 2.07 1.82
C GLY A 148 -4.02 0.55 1.84
N VAL A 149 -5.08 -0.04 2.40
CA VAL A 149 -5.20 -1.49 2.66
C VAL A 149 -6.42 -2.10 2.00
N ASN A 150 -7.27 -1.31 1.34
CA ASN A 150 -8.40 -1.88 0.61
C ASN A 150 -7.91 -2.92 -0.40
N LEU A 151 -8.71 -3.97 -0.62
CA LEU A 151 -8.36 -5.01 -1.57
C LEU A 151 -8.75 -4.60 -3.00
N ALA A 152 -7.97 -5.02 -3.97
CA ALA A 152 -8.29 -4.87 -5.38
C ALA A 152 -9.39 -5.89 -5.78
N ARG A 153 -10.63 -5.70 -5.29
CA ARG A 153 -11.79 -6.53 -5.62
C ARG A 153 -12.22 -6.36 -7.06
N ASP A 154 -12.21 -5.11 -7.53
CA ASP A 154 -12.44 -4.78 -8.93
C ASP A 154 -11.14 -4.28 -9.58
N ALA A 155 -10.76 -4.88 -10.69
CA ALA A 155 -9.55 -4.51 -11.42
C ALA A 155 -9.60 -3.07 -11.99
N ARG A 156 -10.81 -2.48 -12.10
CA ARG A 156 -11.05 -1.14 -12.63
C ARG A 156 -10.98 -0.04 -11.58
N ASN A 157 -10.95 -0.38 -10.27
CA ASN A 157 -10.97 0.62 -9.20
C ASN A 157 -9.85 1.65 -9.39
N GLY A 158 -10.25 2.92 -9.51
CA GLY A 158 -9.37 4.04 -9.80
C GLY A 158 -8.25 4.26 -8.78
N ARG A 159 -8.36 3.72 -7.57
CA ARG A 159 -7.33 3.79 -6.51
C ARG A 159 -6.53 2.50 -6.32
N ASN A 160 -6.65 1.50 -7.20
CA ASN A 160 -5.83 0.30 -7.10
C ASN A 160 -4.33 0.62 -7.06
N PHE A 161 -3.89 1.70 -7.70
CA PHE A 161 -2.48 2.15 -7.66
C PHE A 161 -2.00 2.56 -6.26
N GLU A 162 -2.90 2.87 -5.31
CA GLU A 162 -2.57 3.20 -3.92
C GLU A 162 -2.56 1.98 -3.00
N TYR A 163 -3.25 0.89 -3.39
CA TYR A 163 -3.49 -0.28 -2.57
C TYR A 163 -2.45 -1.38 -2.83
N LEU A 164 -2.43 -2.41 -1.99
CA LEU A 164 -1.36 -3.40 -1.95
C LEU A 164 -1.78 -4.78 -2.51
N GLY A 165 -2.81 -4.79 -3.36
CA GLY A 165 -3.24 -5.98 -4.07
C GLY A 165 -4.54 -6.60 -3.58
N GLU A 166 -4.78 -7.85 -3.98
CA GLU A 166 -6.06 -8.56 -3.77
C GLU A 166 -6.04 -9.55 -2.59
N ASP A 167 -4.86 -9.86 -2.04
CA ASP A 167 -4.74 -10.84 -0.95
C ASP A 167 -4.54 -10.15 0.41
N PRO A 168 -5.38 -10.48 1.44
CA PRO A 168 -5.31 -9.82 2.73
C PRO A 168 -4.02 -10.08 3.52
N LEU A 169 -3.36 -11.24 3.34
CA LEU A 169 -2.11 -11.53 4.04
C LEU A 169 -0.96 -10.71 3.45
N LEU A 170 -0.87 -10.64 2.12
CA LEU A 170 0.14 -9.82 1.44
C LEU A 170 -0.08 -8.33 1.73
N ALA A 171 -1.29 -7.82 1.44
CA ALA A 171 -1.62 -6.40 1.61
C ALA A 171 -1.44 -5.95 3.06
N GLY A 172 -1.99 -6.69 4.02
CA GLY A 172 -1.89 -6.38 5.45
C GLY A 172 -0.45 -6.43 5.98
N THR A 173 0.36 -7.39 5.50
CA THR A 173 1.78 -7.48 5.90
C THR A 173 2.58 -6.29 5.37
N MET A 174 2.45 -5.97 4.09
CA MET A 174 3.19 -4.87 3.47
C MET A 174 2.76 -3.51 4.06
N ALA A 175 1.46 -3.30 4.28
CA ALA A 175 0.95 -2.09 4.94
C ALA A 175 1.47 -1.98 6.38
N GLY A 176 1.41 -3.05 7.16
CA GLY A 176 1.87 -3.05 8.54
C GLY A 176 3.36 -2.70 8.68
N GLU A 177 4.21 -3.18 7.78
CA GLU A 177 5.64 -2.82 7.78
C GLU A 177 5.85 -1.36 7.34
N SER A 178 5.11 -0.88 6.34
CA SER A 178 5.15 0.53 5.95
C SER A 178 4.74 1.45 7.11
N VAL A 179 3.68 1.12 7.84
CA VAL A 179 3.24 1.82 9.05
C VAL A 179 4.34 1.87 10.10
N ARG A 180 5.00 0.73 10.39
CA ARG A 180 6.14 0.68 11.32
C ARG A 180 7.27 1.61 10.88
N GLY A 181 7.58 1.61 9.58
CA GLY A 181 8.57 2.49 9.00
C GLY A 181 8.23 3.96 9.21
N ILE A 182 7.01 4.38 8.87
CA ILE A 182 6.53 5.77 9.07
C ILE A 182 6.66 6.16 10.54
N GLN A 183 6.14 5.35 11.44
CA GLN A 183 6.06 5.68 12.87
C GLN A 183 7.44 5.65 13.56
N SER A 184 8.43 4.95 12.99
CA SER A 184 9.83 5.02 13.44
C SER A 184 10.45 6.42 13.30
N GLN A 185 9.79 7.32 12.54
CA GLN A 185 10.20 8.70 12.32
C GLN A 185 9.36 9.72 13.12
N HIS A 186 8.66 9.28 14.18
CA HIS A 186 7.80 10.10 15.02
C HIS A 186 6.65 10.79 14.26
N VAL A 187 6.17 10.15 13.20
CA VAL A 187 5.02 10.58 12.41
C VAL A 187 3.92 9.52 12.52
N ILE A 188 2.72 9.93 12.87
CA ILE A 188 1.58 9.03 12.98
C ILE A 188 1.17 8.56 11.59
N SER A 189 1.01 7.25 11.41
CA SER A 189 0.47 6.65 10.20
C SER A 189 -1.03 6.40 10.37
N THR A 190 -1.80 6.65 9.30
CA THR A 190 -3.26 6.46 9.25
C THR A 190 -3.60 5.39 8.23
N VAL A 191 -4.00 4.22 8.70
CA VAL A 191 -4.44 3.12 7.82
C VAL A 191 -5.83 3.43 7.24
N LYS A 192 -6.01 3.30 5.93
CA LYS A 192 -7.22 3.72 5.20
C LYS A 192 -7.56 2.79 4.03
N HIS A 193 -8.82 2.77 3.55
CA HIS A 193 -10.05 3.41 4.05
C HIS A 193 -10.94 2.33 4.67
N PHE A 194 -11.25 2.41 5.94
CA PHE A 194 -11.92 1.37 6.74
C PHE A 194 -13.44 1.51 6.67
N ALA A 195 -14.19 0.70 5.89
CA ALA A 195 -13.74 -0.41 5.06
C ALA A 195 -14.53 -0.48 3.76
N LEU A 196 -14.06 -1.35 2.82
CA LEU A 196 -14.75 -1.63 1.54
C LEU A 196 -14.88 -0.41 0.61
N ASN A 197 -13.89 0.49 0.58
CA ASN A 197 -13.78 1.51 -0.47
C ASN A 197 -13.07 0.89 -1.68
N ASP A 198 -13.72 -0.09 -2.31
CA ASP A 198 -13.15 -0.90 -3.38
C ASP A 198 -13.60 -0.47 -4.78
N LEU A 199 -14.37 0.62 -4.87
CA LEU A 199 -14.80 1.32 -6.07
C LEU A 199 -14.86 2.82 -5.80
N GLU A 200 -14.54 3.62 -6.82
CA GLU A 200 -14.61 5.07 -6.77
C GLU A 200 -15.93 5.62 -7.32
N THR A 201 -16.59 4.87 -8.23
CA THR A 201 -17.88 5.23 -8.82
C THR A 201 -18.95 5.31 -7.73
N GLY A 202 -19.45 6.52 -7.49
CA GLY A 202 -20.48 6.77 -6.48
C GLY A 202 -20.07 6.41 -5.05
N ARG A 203 -18.79 6.42 -4.70
CA ARG A 203 -18.25 5.95 -3.43
C ARG A 203 -18.92 6.50 -2.17
N GLN A 204 -19.50 7.71 -2.24
CA GLN A 204 -20.26 8.32 -1.13
C GLN A 204 -21.69 7.79 -1.01
N PHE A 205 -22.21 7.07 -2.03
CA PHE A 205 -23.59 6.59 -2.13
C PHE A 205 -23.67 5.08 -2.33
N LEU A 206 -22.53 4.42 -2.53
CA LEU A 206 -22.40 2.97 -2.67
C LEU A 206 -22.68 2.29 -1.34
N ASN A 207 -23.59 1.31 -1.32
CA ASN A 207 -23.81 0.42 -0.18
C ASN A 207 -23.26 -0.97 -0.49
N ALA A 208 -22.12 -1.29 0.10
CA ALA A 208 -21.48 -2.60 -0.01
C ALA A 208 -22.25 -3.64 0.81
N LYS A 209 -22.85 -4.61 0.14
CA LYS A 209 -23.55 -5.74 0.79
C LYS A 209 -22.65 -6.96 0.81
N ILE A 210 -22.33 -7.45 2.00
CA ILE A 210 -21.45 -8.60 2.20
C ILE A 210 -21.78 -9.29 3.54
N SER A 211 -21.67 -10.61 3.60
CA SER A 211 -21.80 -11.34 4.87
C SER A 211 -20.69 -10.99 5.84
N GLU A 212 -20.94 -11.05 7.16
CA GLU A 212 -19.90 -10.81 8.18
C GLU A 212 -18.69 -11.73 7.99
N ALA A 213 -18.93 -13.01 7.68
CA ALA A 213 -17.85 -13.96 7.42
C ALA A 213 -17.03 -13.58 6.18
N GLY A 214 -17.70 -13.21 5.08
CA GLY A 214 -17.02 -12.74 3.88
C GLY A 214 -16.13 -11.52 4.17
N LEU A 215 -16.69 -10.54 4.86
CA LEU A 215 -16.00 -9.30 5.22
C LEU A 215 -14.80 -9.56 6.17
N ARG A 216 -14.99 -10.42 7.20
CA ARG A 216 -13.93 -10.77 8.16
C ARG A 216 -12.79 -11.56 7.53
N GLU A 217 -13.07 -12.43 6.55
CA GLU A 217 -12.09 -13.28 5.90
C GLU A 217 -11.37 -12.63 4.71
N SER A 218 -11.74 -11.41 4.35
CA SER A 218 -11.13 -10.63 3.26
C SER A 218 -10.69 -9.23 3.72
N ASP A 219 -11.49 -8.21 3.48
CA ASP A 219 -11.10 -6.81 3.67
C ASP A 219 -10.74 -6.50 5.12
N LEU A 220 -11.56 -6.91 6.07
CA LEU A 220 -11.23 -6.72 7.48
C LEU A 220 -9.98 -7.49 7.91
N LEU A 221 -9.68 -8.65 7.29
CA LEU A 221 -8.45 -9.39 7.60
C LEU A 221 -7.20 -8.61 7.20
N ALA A 222 -7.23 -7.93 6.05
CA ALA A 222 -6.12 -7.08 5.61
C ALA A 222 -5.85 -5.95 6.61
N PHE A 223 -6.90 -5.26 7.05
CA PHE A 223 -6.80 -4.24 8.10
C PHE A 223 -6.34 -4.80 9.44
N GLU A 224 -6.88 -5.96 9.85
CA GLU A 224 -6.49 -6.59 11.10
C GLU A 224 -4.99 -6.92 11.14
N ILE A 225 -4.47 -7.48 10.06
CA ILE A 225 -3.03 -7.81 9.94
C ILE A 225 -2.20 -6.52 9.95
N ALA A 226 -2.58 -5.50 9.18
CA ALA A 226 -1.89 -4.22 9.13
C ALA A 226 -1.85 -3.53 10.50
N ILE A 227 -3.00 -3.51 11.21
CA ILE A 227 -3.14 -2.88 12.53
C ILE A 227 -2.33 -3.63 13.59
N LYS A 228 -2.41 -4.96 13.63
CA LYS A 228 -1.65 -5.76 14.61
C LYS A 228 -0.14 -5.70 14.38
N ARG A 229 0.27 -5.63 13.13
CA ARG A 229 1.69 -5.60 12.75
C ARG A 229 2.30 -4.21 12.86
N GLY A 230 1.55 -3.18 12.45
CA GLY A 230 2.01 -1.80 12.35
C GLY A 230 1.69 -0.94 13.57
N GLU A 231 0.68 -1.29 14.34
CA GLU A 231 0.16 -0.49 15.45
C GLU A 231 -0.08 0.98 15.08
N PRO A 232 -0.83 1.26 13.97
CA PRO A 232 -1.03 2.63 13.51
C PRO A 232 -1.66 3.49 14.60
N GLY A 233 -1.20 4.75 14.71
CA GLY A 233 -1.80 5.69 15.65
C GLY A 233 -3.22 6.08 15.26
N SER A 234 -3.55 6.06 13.97
CA SER A 234 -4.87 6.41 13.44
C SER A 234 -5.38 5.40 12.42
N VAL A 235 -6.71 5.33 12.27
CA VAL A 235 -7.44 4.65 11.20
C VAL A 235 -8.42 5.66 10.59
N MET A 236 -8.51 5.74 9.27
CA MET A 236 -9.50 6.56 8.57
C MET A 236 -10.66 5.68 8.12
N CYS A 237 -11.89 6.01 8.50
CA CYS A 237 -13.08 5.34 8.00
C CYS A 237 -13.38 5.76 6.55
N ALA A 238 -14.11 4.91 5.82
CA ALA A 238 -14.41 5.11 4.40
C ALA A 238 -15.67 5.93 4.15
N TYR A 239 -15.87 6.38 2.90
CA TYR A 239 -17.07 7.12 2.47
C TYR A 239 -18.33 6.26 2.40
N ASN A 240 -18.18 5.02 1.89
CA ASN A 240 -19.26 4.15 1.50
C ASN A 240 -20.05 3.59 2.69
N LEU A 241 -21.26 3.12 2.39
CA LEU A 241 -22.02 2.32 3.33
C LEU A 241 -21.55 0.85 3.29
N VAL A 242 -21.64 0.21 4.44
CA VAL A 242 -21.44 -1.24 4.58
C VAL A 242 -22.68 -1.82 5.24
N ASN A 243 -23.40 -2.68 4.53
CA ASN A 243 -24.66 -3.29 4.99
C ASN A 243 -25.67 -2.27 5.54
N GLY A 244 -25.79 -1.11 4.88
CA GLY A 244 -26.77 -0.08 5.18
C GLY A 244 -26.31 1.01 6.16
N ALA A 245 -25.10 0.94 6.74
CA ALA A 245 -24.56 1.99 7.61
C ALA A 245 -23.31 2.62 6.98
N TYR A 246 -23.21 3.95 6.98
CA TYR A 246 -21.98 4.63 6.58
C TYR A 246 -20.80 4.16 7.42
N SER A 247 -19.67 3.92 6.79
CA SER A 247 -18.49 3.36 7.47
C SER A 247 -18.05 4.23 8.66
N CYS A 248 -18.10 5.56 8.54
CA CYS A 248 -17.76 6.50 9.61
C CYS A 248 -18.82 6.57 10.74
N GLY A 249 -20.05 6.12 10.50
CA GLY A 249 -21.14 6.04 11.47
C GLY A 249 -21.51 4.61 11.90
N SER A 250 -20.68 3.61 11.56
CA SER A 250 -20.99 2.20 11.80
C SER A 250 -20.50 1.72 13.17
N ASP A 251 -21.41 1.53 14.12
CA ASP A 251 -21.11 0.89 15.43
C ASP A 251 -20.48 -0.50 15.22
N PHE A 252 -20.96 -1.27 14.21
CA PHE A 252 -20.39 -2.57 13.87
C PHE A 252 -18.90 -2.47 13.51
N LEU A 253 -18.53 -1.56 12.60
CA LEU A 253 -17.14 -1.44 12.14
C LEU A 253 -16.26 -0.82 13.22
N LEU A 254 -16.68 0.31 13.82
CA LEU A 254 -15.81 1.12 14.64
C LEU A 254 -15.76 0.66 16.11
N ASN A 255 -16.92 0.42 16.74
CA ASN A 255 -16.95 -0.03 18.13
C ASN A 255 -16.76 -1.54 18.25
N ARG A 256 -17.57 -2.36 17.50
CA ARG A 256 -17.54 -3.81 17.66
C ARG A 256 -16.25 -4.41 17.07
N VAL A 257 -15.98 -4.21 15.79
CA VAL A 257 -14.84 -4.86 15.11
C VAL A 257 -13.52 -4.22 15.55
N LEU A 258 -13.35 -2.93 15.29
CA LEU A 258 -12.06 -2.27 15.45
C LEU A 258 -11.67 -2.13 16.93
N LYS A 259 -12.53 -1.48 17.74
CA LYS A 259 -12.18 -1.14 19.12
C LYS A 259 -12.32 -2.32 20.09
N ARG A 260 -13.41 -3.10 20.01
CA ARG A 260 -13.65 -4.20 20.95
C ARG A 260 -12.97 -5.50 20.52
N ASP A 261 -13.26 -5.98 19.29
CA ASP A 261 -12.81 -7.30 18.86
C ASP A 261 -11.30 -7.33 18.59
N TRP A 262 -10.72 -6.25 18.03
CA TRP A 262 -9.27 -6.16 17.79
C TRP A 262 -8.51 -5.43 18.89
N GLY A 263 -9.21 -4.75 19.81
CA GLY A 263 -8.58 -4.02 20.91
C GLY A 263 -7.80 -2.79 20.43
N TYR A 264 -8.19 -2.17 19.32
CA TYR A 264 -7.51 -1.00 18.79
C TYR A 264 -7.55 0.18 19.75
N ARG A 265 -6.38 0.72 20.04
CA ARG A 265 -6.18 1.77 21.07
C ARG A 265 -5.98 3.16 20.50
N GLY A 266 -5.70 3.30 19.21
CA GLY A 266 -5.60 4.59 18.52
C GLY A 266 -6.96 5.22 18.26
N TRP A 267 -6.98 6.34 17.53
CA TRP A 267 -8.23 7.02 17.18
C TRP A 267 -8.69 6.70 15.78
N VAL A 268 -9.98 6.93 15.50
CA VAL A 268 -10.58 6.86 14.17
C VAL A 268 -10.89 8.28 13.72
N MET A 269 -10.30 8.68 12.58
CA MET A 269 -10.65 9.92 11.88
C MET A 269 -11.63 9.64 10.75
N SER A 270 -12.44 10.63 10.39
CA SER A 270 -13.28 10.55 9.20
C SER A 270 -12.46 10.74 7.93
N ASP A 271 -12.93 10.19 6.80
CA ASP A 271 -12.60 10.74 5.50
C ASP A 271 -13.28 12.11 5.32
N TRP A 272 -12.83 12.91 4.34
CA TRP A 272 -13.22 14.31 4.14
C TRP A 272 -14.63 14.44 3.57
N GLY A 273 -15.60 14.87 4.36
CA GLY A 273 -17.02 14.91 4.00
C GLY A 273 -17.78 13.62 4.31
N ALA A 274 -17.25 12.77 5.19
CA ALA A 274 -17.83 11.48 5.54
C ALA A 274 -18.55 11.44 6.89
N VAL A 275 -18.73 12.59 7.56
CA VAL A 275 -19.49 12.69 8.81
C VAL A 275 -20.93 13.08 8.53
N HIS A 276 -21.87 12.25 8.95
CA HIS A 276 -23.27 12.41 8.60
C HIS A 276 -24.14 12.90 9.78
N GLY A 277 -23.66 12.76 11.02
CA GLY A 277 -24.40 13.17 12.20
C GLY A 277 -23.57 13.20 13.48
N LEU A 278 -24.15 13.75 14.54
CA LEU A 278 -23.52 13.79 15.87
C LEU A 278 -23.42 12.39 16.48
N GLU A 279 -24.33 11.50 16.16
CA GLU A 279 -24.37 10.11 16.60
C GLU A 279 -23.15 9.28 16.16
N ASP A 280 -22.46 9.71 15.10
CA ASP A 280 -21.23 9.06 14.63
C ASP A 280 -20.16 9.04 15.74
N ALA A 281 -20.17 10.05 16.63
CA ALA A 281 -19.34 10.05 17.84
C ALA A 281 -19.63 8.84 18.74
N LEU A 282 -20.89 8.56 19.05
CA LEU A 282 -21.29 7.40 19.87
C LEU A 282 -21.03 6.08 19.16
N ASN A 283 -21.13 6.06 17.82
CA ASN A 283 -20.85 4.90 16.98
C ASN A 283 -19.36 4.62 16.82
N GLY A 284 -18.49 5.47 17.37
CA GLY A 284 -17.06 5.16 17.50
C GLY A 284 -16.13 6.05 16.70
N LEU A 285 -16.61 7.05 15.97
CA LEU A 285 -15.77 8.04 15.31
C LEU A 285 -15.14 8.98 16.33
N ASP A 286 -13.82 9.21 16.24
CA ASP A 286 -13.07 9.99 17.23
C ASP A 286 -12.72 11.40 16.75
N GLN A 287 -12.71 11.66 15.44
CA GLN A 287 -12.30 12.96 14.88
C GLN A 287 -13.03 13.23 13.55
N GLN A 288 -13.59 14.43 13.44
CA GLN A 288 -14.17 14.96 12.20
C GLN A 288 -13.06 15.71 11.44
N SER A 289 -12.58 15.14 10.35
CA SER A 289 -11.49 15.70 9.53
C SER A 289 -12.03 16.47 8.33
N GLY A 290 -11.32 17.55 7.92
CA GLY A 290 -11.75 18.36 6.78
C GLY A 290 -13.17 18.89 6.91
N GLN A 291 -13.52 19.37 8.09
CA GLN A 291 -14.89 19.74 8.53
C GLN A 291 -15.69 20.63 7.54
N GLN A 292 -14.99 21.36 6.64
CA GLN A 292 -15.65 22.23 5.66
C GLN A 292 -16.37 21.47 4.56
N LEU A 293 -16.08 20.17 4.39
CA LEU A 293 -16.69 19.32 3.40
C LEU A 293 -17.92 18.57 3.92
N ASP A 294 -18.15 18.58 5.23
CA ASP A 294 -19.35 18.04 5.84
C ASP A 294 -20.50 19.05 5.83
N LYS A 295 -21.72 18.58 5.99
CA LYS A 295 -22.93 19.44 6.05
C LYS A 295 -22.90 20.36 7.27
N ALA A 296 -22.24 19.94 8.36
CA ALA A 296 -22.09 20.70 9.60
C ALA A 296 -20.81 20.27 10.34
N VAL A 297 -20.31 21.12 11.22
CA VAL A 297 -19.24 20.78 12.15
C VAL A 297 -19.86 20.13 13.40
N TYR A 298 -20.15 18.85 13.26
CA TYR A 298 -20.86 18.06 14.29
C TYR A 298 -20.06 17.92 15.59
N PHE A 299 -18.72 17.79 15.49
CA PHE A 299 -17.85 17.55 16.63
C PHE A 299 -17.29 18.84 17.26
N HIS A 300 -18.00 19.96 17.06
CA HIS A 300 -17.74 21.22 17.73
C HIS A 300 -18.92 21.60 18.65
N LEU A 301 -19.67 22.68 18.33
CA LEU A 301 -20.78 23.15 19.18
C LEU A 301 -21.89 22.09 19.42
N PRO A 302 -22.32 21.30 18.41
CA PRO A 302 -23.31 20.24 18.67
C PRO A 302 -22.83 19.22 19.69
N LEU A 303 -21.56 18.77 19.59
CA LEU A 303 -20.99 17.83 20.56
C LEU A 303 -20.84 18.46 21.95
N GLN A 304 -20.48 19.75 22.02
CA GLN A 304 -20.37 20.48 23.29
C GLN A 304 -21.71 20.52 24.04
N GLU A 305 -22.79 20.88 23.31
CA GLU A 305 -24.13 20.96 23.92
C GLU A 305 -24.63 19.57 24.34
N ALA A 306 -24.42 18.55 23.53
CA ALA A 306 -24.76 17.18 23.89
C ALA A 306 -23.98 16.70 25.13
N ALA A 307 -22.69 17.01 25.23
CA ALA A 307 -21.86 16.61 26.36
C ALA A 307 -22.24 17.30 27.68
N LYS A 308 -22.92 18.47 27.67
CA LYS A 308 -23.45 19.14 28.87
C LYS A 308 -24.68 18.43 29.44
N THR A 309 -25.48 17.81 28.59
CA THR A 309 -26.80 17.27 28.94
C THR A 309 -26.86 15.74 28.96
N ASP A 310 -25.97 15.08 28.23
CA ASP A 310 -25.91 13.62 28.12
C ASP A 310 -24.51 13.10 28.53
N LYS A 311 -24.48 12.30 29.59
CA LYS A 311 -23.26 11.66 30.11
C LYS A 311 -22.58 10.76 29.10
N ALA A 312 -23.32 10.15 28.15
CA ALA A 312 -22.74 9.30 27.12
C ALA A 312 -21.80 10.13 26.21
N TYR A 313 -22.26 11.30 25.75
CA TYR A 313 -21.44 12.20 24.94
C TYR A 313 -20.27 12.80 25.74
N ALA A 314 -20.47 13.14 27.00
CA ALA A 314 -19.39 13.63 27.88
C ALA A 314 -18.27 12.58 28.04
N THR A 315 -18.65 11.34 28.35
CA THR A 315 -17.70 10.22 28.49
C THR A 315 -17.00 9.93 27.14
N ARG A 316 -17.76 10.02 26.04
CA ARG A 316 -17.23 9.77 24.71
C ARG A 316 -16.23 10.85 24.28
N LEU A 317 -16.48 12.12 24.56
CA LEU A 317 -15.55 13.21 24.28
C LEU A 317 -14.22 13.02 25.03
N ASP A 318 -14.24 12.54 26.24
CA ASP A 318 -13.03 12.20 27.00
C ASP A 318 -12.29 11.01 26.39
N ASP A 319 -12.99 9.96 25.92
CA ASP A 319 -12.39 8.83 25.23
C ASP A 319 -11.76 9.21 23.89
N MET A 320 -12.43 10.08 23.10
CA MET A 320 -11.89 10.62 21.84
C MET A 320 -10.54 11.31 22.06
N ASN A 321 -10.50 12.25 22.99
CA ASN A 321 -9.28 12.97 23.35
C ASN A 321 -8.18 12.03 23.87
N ARG A 322 -8.55 11.09 24.74
CA ARG A 322 -7.61 10.11 25.29
C ARG A 322 -6.97 9.27 24.19
N ARG A 323 -7.72 8.82 23.17
CA ARG A 323 -7.21 8.03 22.04
C ARG A 323 -6.25 8.83 21.18
N ILE A 324 -6.58 10.08 20.85
CA ILE A 324 -5.72 10.97 20.07
C ILE A 324 -4.41 11.21 20.82
N LEU A 325 -4.49 11.65 22.08
CA LEU A 325 -3.31 11.93 22.92
C LEU A 325 -2.46 10.69 23.16
N ARG A 326 -3.09 9.52 23.40
CA ARG A 326 -2.37 8.26 23.55
C ARG A 326 -1.52 7.95 22.32
N SER A 327 -2.05 8.14 21.13
CA SER A 327 -1.32 7.89 19.88
C SER A 327 -0.19 8.91 19.68
N MET A 328 -0.42 10.18 19.97
CA MET A 328 0.62 11.22 19.91
C MET A 328 1.81 10.88 20.85
N ILE A 329 1.51 10.40 22.06
CA ILE A 329 2.52 9.99 23.04
C ILE A 329 3.22 8.71 22.58
N ALA A 330 2.48 7.68 22.15
CA ALA A 330 3.02 6.38 21.80
C ALA A 330 3.96 6.45 20.58
N VAL A 331 3.68 7.33 19.63
CA VAL A 331 4.54 7.56 18.43
C VAL A 331 5.66 8.57 18.71
N GLY A 332 5.56 9.34 19.83
CA GLY A 332 6.57 10.33 20.22
C GLY A 332 6.39 11.68 19.54
N VAL A 333 5.20 12.00 19.04
CA VAL A 333 4.92 13.30 18.38
C VAL A 333 5.09 14.50 19.32
N ILE A 334 4.82 14.29 20.62
CA ILE A 334 4.94 15.35 21.62
C ILE A 334 6.40 15.67 21.91
N GLU A 335 7.22 14.63 22.07
CA GLU A 335 8.65 14.76 22.39
C GLU A 335 9.50 15.15 21.15
N HIS A 336 9.02 14.80 19.94
CA HIS A 336 9.74 15.00 18.68
C HIS A 336 8.89 15.79 17.67
N PRO A 337 8.57 17.07 17.96
CA PRO A 337 7.78 17.90 17.04
C PRO A 337 8.51 18.05 15.70
N PRO A 338 7.78 18.08 14.57
CA PRO A 338 8.38 18.16 13.25
C PRO A 338 9.08 19.51 13.04
N VAL A 339 10.26 19.46 12.40
CA VAL A 339 11.06 20.65 12.11
C VAL A 339 11.39 20.69 10.62
N LYS A 340 11.03 21.79 9.96
CA LYS A 340 11.34 21.99 8.53
C LYS A 340 12.84 22.03 8.30
N THR A 341 13.35 21.02 7.58
CA THR A 341 14.76 20.88 7.19
C THR A 341 14.86 20.34 5.76
N PRO A 342 15.98 20.54 5.06
CA PRO A 342 16.16 20.00 3.71
C PRO A 342 15.98 18.47 3.67
N LEU A 343 15.32 17.97 2.61
CA LEU A 343 15.15 16.54 2.36
C LEU A 343 16.45 15.91 1.83
N ASP A 344 16.71 14.66 2.22
CA ASP A 344 17.75 13.83 1.62
C ASP A 344 17.20 13.14 0.37
N ARG A 345 17.20 13.89 -0.75
CA ARG A 345 16.59 13.47 -2.01
C ARG A 345 17.30 12.29 -2.66
N GLU A 346 18.62 12.16 -2.47
CA GLU A 346 19.38 11.06 -3.04
C GLU A 346 19.06 9.74 -2.33
N ALA A 347 18.96 9.76 -1.00
CA ALA A 347 18.54 8.61 -0.23
C ALA A 347 17.12 8.20 -0.59
N GLY A 348 16.19 9.16 -0.71
CA GLY A 348 14.81 8.91 -1.15
C GLY A 348 14.74 8.31 -2.56
N ALA A 349 15.49 8.89 -3.51
CA ALA A 349 15.56 8.40 -4.89
C ALA A 349 16.10 6.97 -4.98
N LYS A 350 17.07 6.60 -4.12
CA LYS A 350 17.59 5.23 -4.05
C LYS A 350 16.56 4.23 -3.56
N VAL A 351 15.77 4.59 -2.55
CA VAL A 351 14.64 3.76 -2.08
C VAL A 351 13.63 3.59 -3.21
N ALA A 352 13.26 4.67 -3.91
CA ALA A 352 12.34 4.63 -5.04
C ALA A 352 12.84 3.71 -6.16
N GLN A 353 14.12 3.81 -6.56
CA GLN A 353 14.72 2.95 -7.59
C GLN A 353 14.73 1.49 -7.17
N THR A 354 15.09 1.19 -5.92
CA THR A 354 15.08 -0.18 -5.39
C THR A 354 13.69 -0.77 -5.40
N THR A 355 12.68 0.02 -4.97
CA THR A 355 11.27 -0.40 -4.97
C THR A 355 10.78 -0.68 -6.39
N ALA A 356 11.07 0.19 -7.35
CA ALA A 356 10.75 -0.03 -8.75
C ALA A 356 11.41 -1.32 -9.29
N ALA A 357 12.71 -1.47 -9.10
CA ALA A 357 13.46 -2.63 -9.61
C ALA A 357 12.97 -3.96 -9.05
N GLN A 358 12.58 -4.01 -7.75
CA GLN A 358 12.06 -5.23 -7.12
C GLN A 358 10.57 -5.47 -7.41
N GLY A 359 9.82 -4.41 -7.74
CA GLY A 359 8.38 -4.48 -8.00
C GLY A 359 8.01 -4.78 -9.45
N MET A 360 8.89 -4.53 -10.41
CA MET A 360 8.62 -4.83 -11.83
C MET A 360 8.44 -6.32 -12.05
N VAL A 361 7.39 -6.69 -12.83
CA VAL A 361 7.04 -8.07 -13.09
C VAL A 361 7.27 -8.39 -14.57
N LEU A 362 8.10 -9.38 -14.86
CA LEU A 362 8.28 -9.91 -16.20
C LEU A 362 7.15 -10.90 -16.50
N LEU A 363 6.21 -10.49 -17.38
CA LEU A 363 5.01 -11.28 -17.71
C LEU A 363 5.23 -12.25 -18.88
N ARG A 364 6.08 -11.88 -19.82
CA ARG A 364 6.41 -12.70 -21.00
C ARG A 364 7.85 -12.48 -21.41
N ASN A 365 8.54 -13.54 -21.86
CA ASN A 365 9.89 -13.45 -22.40
C ASN A 365 10.16 -14.62 -23.37
N GLN A 366 9.73 -14.46 -24.60
CA GLN A 366 9.91 -15.47 -25.65
C GLN A 366 11.35 -15.48 -26.17
N ASN A 367 11.87 -16.67 -26.36
CA ASN A 367 13.23 -16.89 -26.91
C ASN A 367 14.33 -16.15 -26.13
N ASN A 368 14.10 -15.85 -24.84
CA ASN A 368 15.00 -15.07 -23.99
C ASN A 368 15.36 -13.70 -24.63
N LEU A 369 14.36 -13.00 -25.21
CA LEU A 369 14.54 -11.68 -25.80
C LEU A 369 15.10 -10.68 -24.79
N LEU A 370 14.69 -10.81 -23.53
CA LEU A 370 15.28 -10.09 -22.39
C LEU A 370 16.18 -11.02 -21.57
N PRO A 371 17.27 -10.51 -21.00
CA PRO A 371 17.77 -9.13 -21.10
C PRO A 371 18.37 -8.85 -22.49
N LEU A 372 18.28 -7.59 -22.91
CA LEU A 372 18.89 -7.11 -24.14
C LEU A 372 20.39 -7.34 -24.10
N THR A 373 20.93 -7.86 -25.19
CA THR A 373 22.36 -8.12 -25.31
C THR A 373 23.04 -7.10 -26.23
N ALA A 374 24.36 -7.08 -26.22
CA ALA A 374 25.16 -6.20 -27.09
C ALA A 374 24.90 -6.42 -28.60
N SER A 375 24.16 -7.45 -29.01
CA SER A 375 23.74 -7.69 -30.39
C SER A 375 22.61 -6.74 -30.84
N ALA A 376 21.82 -6.17 -29.94
CA ALA A 376 20.81 -5.18 -30.29
C ALA A 376 21.47 -3.82 -30.58
N LYS A 377 21.78 -3.59 -31.85
CA LYS A 377 22.48 -2.39 -32.36
C LYS A 377 21.53 -1.26 -32.75
N ARG A 378 20.27 -1.59 -33.07
CA ARG A 378 19.23 -0.65 -33.49
C ARG A 378 18.01 -0.89 -32.63
N ILE A 379 17.76 0.03 -31.72
CA ILE A 379 16.63 -0.01 -30.77
C ILE A 379 15.71 1.16 -31.12
N VAL A 380 14.41 0.91 -31.27
CA VAL A 380 13.41 1.96 -31.36
C VAL A 380 12.57 1.93 -30.08
N VAL A 381 12.45 3.08 -29.41
CA VAL A 381 11.57 3.30 -28.26
C VAL A 381 10.34 4.05 -28.75
N ILE A 382 9.14 3.59 -28.38
CA ILE A 382 7.89 4.09 -28.94
C ILE A 382 6.90 4.39 -27.82
N GLY A 383 6.26 5.55 -27.88
CA GLY A 383 5.09 5.89 -27.05
C GLY A 383 5.36 6.22 -25.58
N GLY A 384 4.27 6.31 -24.83
CA GLY A 384 4.25 6.41 -23.34
C GLY A 384 4.96 7.61 -22.72
N HIS A 385 5.26 8.67 -23.47
CA HIS A 385 6.13 9.78 -23.01
C HIS A 385 7.51 9.29 -22.51
N ALA A 386 8.00 8.15 -23.02
CA ALA A 386 9.26 7.54 -22.57
C ALA A 386 10.49 8.47 -22.76
N ASP A 387 10.41 9.48 -23.63
CA ASP A 387 11.42 10.52 -23.82
C ASP A 387 11.44 11.55 -22.69
N LEU A 388 10.35 11.73 -21.97
CA LEU A 388 10.15 12.78 -20.95
C LEU A 388 10.17 12.22 -19.54
N GLY A 389 9.46 11.13 -19.29
CA GLY A 389 9.32 10.58 -17.93
C GLY A 389 8.48 9.34 -17.84
N VAL A 390 8.07 8.99 -16.61
CA VAL A 390 7.21 7.85 -16.28
C VAL A 390 5.93 8.30 -15.59
N LEU A 391 4.83 7.58 -15.85
CA LEU A 391 3.50 7.93 -15.35
C LEU A 391 3.39 7.76 -13.83
N SER A 392 2.58 8.58 -13.18
CA SER A 392 2.15 8.43 -11.79
C SER A 392 0.62 8.43 -11.67
N GLY A 393 0.10 7.84 -10.57
CA GLY A 393 -1.32 7.92 -10.23
C GLY A 393 -1.73 9.33 -9.81
N ALA A 394 -3.03 9.62 -9.89
CA ALA A 394 -3.59 10.95 -9.62
C ALA A 394 -4.58 10.93 -8.43
N GLY A 395 -4.87 12.09 -7.88
CA GLY A 395 -5.77 12.26 -6.74
C GLY A 395 -5.07 12.92 -5.55
N SER A 396 -5.59 12.71 -4.35
CA SER A 396 -5.08 13.28 -3.10
C SER A 396 -3.66 12.83 -2.79
N SER A 397 -3.31 11.57 -3.09
CA SER A 397 -1.99 10.98 -2.84
C SER A 397 -0.90 11.35 -3.87
N GLN A 398 -1.24 12.14 -4.90
CA GLN A 398 -0.29 12.50 -5.95
C GLN A 398 0.90 13.30 -5.40
N VAL A 399 2.10 12.91 -5.79
CA VAL A 399 3.37 13.52 -5.39
C VAL A 399 3.98 14.25 -6.58
N ALA A 400 4.62 15.40 -6.32
CA ALA A 400 5.45 16.06 -7.31
C ALA A 400 6.87 16.26 -6.77
N PRO A 401 7.91 16.03 -7.58
CA PRO A 401 9.27 16.39 -7.23
C PRO A 401 9.43 17.92 -7.19
N ARG A 402 10.50 18.42 -6.58
CA ARG A 402 10.76 19.85 -6.45
C ARG A 402 10.84 20.58 -7.80
N GLU A 403 11.41 19.91 -8.76
CA GLU A 403 11.60 20.41 -10.13
C GLU A 403 10.28 20.42 -10.93
N GLY A 404 9.20 19.90 -10.34
CA GLY A 404 7.93 19.64 -10.99
C GLY A 404 7.92 18.36 -11.83
N PRO A 405 6.76 17.94 -12.32
CA PRO A 405 6.65 16.85 -13.29
C PRO A 405 7.25 17.27 -14.63
N SER A 406 7.73 16.31 -15.43
CA SER A 406 8.19 16.58 -16.80
C SER A 406 7.04 16.92 -17.74
N VAL A 407 5.86 16.35 -17.50
CA VAL A 407 4.61 16.59 -18.23
C VAL A 407 3.44 16.53 -17.26
N THR A 408 2.44 17.34 -17.49
CA THR A 408 1.11 17.26 -16.86
C THR A 408 0.05 17.35 -17.95
N ASP A 409 -0.65 16.26 -18.21
CA ASP A 409 -1.79 16.22 -19.12
C ASP A 409 -3.07 16.43 -18.31
N VAL A 410 -3.77 17.53 -18.58
CA VAL A 410 -5.07 17.81 -17.98
C VAL A 410 -6.13 17.05 -18.73
N MET A 411 -6.74 16.06 -18.08
CA MET A 411 -7.72 15.16 -18.71
C MET A 411 -9.11 15.79 -18.84
N GLY A 412 -9.35 16.92 -18.14
CA GLY A 412 -10.64 17.60 -18.15
C GLY A 412 -11.76 16.75 -17.53
N GLY A 413 -12.99 17.02 -17.94
CA GLY A 413 -14.19 16.34 -17.43
C GLY A 413 -15.07 17.28 -16.62
N GLU A 414 -16.24 16.77 -16.21
CA GLU A 414 -17.23 17.47 -15.40
C GLU A 414 -17.19 17.01 -13.94
N GLY A 415 -17.90 17.72 -13.07
CA GLY A 415 -18.02 17.43 -11.66
C GLY A 415 -17.00 18.17 -10.77
N ALA A 416 -17.28 18.17 -9.47
CA ALA A 416 -16.53 18.91 -8.47
C ALA A 416 -15.04 18.48 -8.36
N LEU A 417 -14.74 17.22 -8.70
CA LEU A 417 -13.39 16.66 -8.63
C LEU A 417 -12.67 16.61 -9.97
N SER A 418 -13.18 17.29 -11.02
CA SER A 418 -12.52 17.34 -12.34
C SER A 418 -11.09 17.92 -12.28
N PHE A 419 -10.81 18.79 -11.32
CA PHE A 419 -9.49 19.42 -11.15
C PHE A 419 -8.38 18.44 -10.75
N ILE A 420 -8.71 17.24 -10.19
CA ILE A 420 -7.73 16.21 -9.86
C ILE A 420 -7.41 15.28 -11.04
N ARG A 421 -8.13 15.37 -12.16
CA ARG A 421 -7.95 14.54 -13.36
C ARG A 421 -6.73 15.01 -14.16
N ARG A 422 -5.55 14.67 -13.66
CA ARG A 422 -4.26 15.07 -14.25
C ARG A 422 -3.33 13.86 -14.32
N ALA A 423 -2.90 13.49 -15.52
CA ALA A 423 -1.81 12.54 -15.70
C ALA A 423 -0.48 13.28 -15.55
N MET A 424 0.32 12.90 -14.55
CA MET A 424 1.64 13.49 -14.29
C MET A 424 2.74 12.48 -14.57
N TYR A 425 3.78 12.94 -15.25
CA TYR A 425 4.96 12.13 -15.54
C TYR A 425 6.16 12.62 -14.72
N MET A 426 6.76 11.71 -13.96
CA MET A 426 7.95 11.98 -13.15
C MET A 426 9.17 12.16 -14.07
N PRO A 427 10.10 13.11 -13.80
CA PRO A 427 11.24 13.43 -14.68
C PRO A 427 12.33 12.35 -14.64
N SER A 428 11.98 11.13 -15.05
CA SER A 428 12.83 9.94 -15.12
C SER A 428 12.60 9.25 -16.48
N SER A 429 13.30 9.76 -17.52
CA SER A 429 13.09 9.30 -18.91
C SER A 429 13.66 7.91 -19.16
N PRO A 430 12.83 6.90 -19.47
CA PRO A 430 13.31 5.59 -19.90
C PRO A 430 14.21 5.66 -21.13
N LEU A 431 13.89 6.51 -22.11
CA LEU A 431 14.70 6.69 -23.33
C LEU A 431 16.13 7.14 -23.00
N LYS A 432 16.27 8.14 -22.11
CA LYS A 432 17.60 8.64 -21.68
C LYS A 432 18.38 7.55 -20.95
N ALA A 433 17.71 6.81 -20.06
CA ALA A 433 18.33 5.72 -19.32
C ALA A 433 18.76 4.56 -20.21
N ILE A 434 17.94 4.16 -21.21
CA ILE A 434 18.30 3.13 -22.20
C ILE A 434 19.49 3.58 -23.04
N ARG A 435 19.51 4.85 -23.51
CA ARG A 435 20.65 5.39 -24.27
C ARG A 435 21.95 5.36 -23.44
N ALA A 436 21.87 5.76 -22.20
CA ALA A 436 23.03 5.73 -21.29
C ALA A 436 23.52 4.31 -21.00
N GLY A 437 22.59 3.35 -20.86
CA GLY A 437 22.91 1.96 -20.57
C GLY A 437 23.35 1.11 -21.78
N ALA A 438 23.02 1.54 -22.99
CA ALA A 438 23.34 0.87 -24.26
C ALA A 438 24.11 1.79 -25.24
N PRO A 439 25.28 2.34 -24.87
CA PRO A 439 25.98 3.36 -25.68
C PRO A 439 26.47 2.82 -27.03
N GLN A 440 26.53 1.50 -27.23
CA GLN A 440 26.90 0.84 -28.50
C GLN A 440 25.71 0.71 -29.46
N ALA A 441 24.48 1.02 -29.02
CA ALA A 441 23.28 0.91 -29.85
C ALA A 441 22.82 2.28 -30.36
N LYS A 442 22.31 2.31 -31.60
CA LYS A 442 21.56 3.45 -32.09
C LYS A 442 20.13 3.37 -31.53
N VAL A 443 19.80 4.21 -30.55
CA VAL A 443 18.47 4.28 -29.94
C VAL A 443 17.71 5.47 -30.51
N THR A 444 16.64 5.19 -31.28
CA THR A 444 15.70 6.17 -31.84
C THR A 444 14.42 6.23 -31.03
N PHE A 445 13.63 7.29 -31.20
CA PHE A 445 12.35 7.48 -30.52
C PHE A 445 11.27 7.89 -31.51
N ASP A 446 10.04 7.40 -31.25
CA ASP A 446 8.81 7.79 -31.93
C ASP A 446 7.71 7.95 -30.87
N ASP A 447 6.88 8.98 -30.95
CA ASP A 447 5.83 9.24 -29.94
C ASP A 447 4.62 8.28 -30.04
N GLY A 448 4.58 7.45 -31.08
CA GLY A 448 3.54 6.43 -31.27
C GLY A 448 2.19 6.96 -31.74
N ARG A 449 2.05 8.26 -32.01
CA ARG A 449 0.76 8.85 -32.43
C ARG A 449 0.27 8.34 -33.77
N TYR A 450 1.20 7.92 -34.64
CA TYR A 450 0.92 7.32 -35.94
C TYR A 450 1.41 5.87 -35.97
N PRO A 451 0.54 4.87 -35.73
CA PRO A 451 0.95 3.47 -35.68
C PRO A 451 1.70 2.98 -36.92
N ALA A 452 1.35 3.49 -38.11
CA ALA A 452 2.03 3.13 -39.37
C ALA A 452 3.48 3.64 -39.42
N ALA A 453 3.75 4.85 -38.92
CA ALA A 453 5.11 5.40 -38.84
C ALA A 453 5.95 4.63 -37.83
N ALA A 454 5.40 4.38 -36.66
CA ALA A 454 6.04 3.57 -35.62
C ALA A 454 6.38 2.16 -36.11
N ALA A 455 5.47 1.50 -36.84
CA ALA A 455 5.68 0.18 -37.44
C ALA A 455 6.80 0.18 -38.48
N GLU A 456 6.92 1.22 -39.33
CA GLU A 456 7.99 1.32 -40.29
C GLU A 456 9.36 1.50 -39.64
N LEU A 457 9.43 2.26 -38.54
CA LEU A 457 10.65 2.36 -37.72
C LEU A 457 11.00 1.02 -37.06
N ALA A 458 10.01 0.34 -36.53
CA ALA A 458 10.18 -0.97 -35.86
C ALA A 458 10.69 -2.04 -36.81
N LYS A 459 10.21 -2.05 -38.06
CA LYS A 459 10.63 -2.99 -39.10
C LYS A 459 12.14 -2.94 -39.36
N ASN A 460 12.76 -1.79 -39.21
CA ASN A 460 14.18 -1.56 -39.45
C ASN A 460 15.03 -1.64 -38.16
N ALA A 461 14.44 -1.93 -37.02
CA ALA A 461 15.12 -2.10 -35.76
C ALA A 461 15.40 -3.56 -35.42
N ASP A 462 16.43 -3.81 -34.63
CA ASP A 462 16.71 -5.16 -34.10
C ASP A 462 15.70 -5.48 -32.94
N VAL A 463 15.27 -4.44 -32.23
CA VAL A 463 14.28 -4.51 -31.12
C VAL A 463 13.41 -3.24 -31.13
N ALA A 464 12.12 -3.40 -30.94
CA ALA A 464 11.17 -2.34 -30.67
C ALA A 464 10.70 -2.41 -29.22
N ILE A 465 10.73 -1.28 -28.48
CA ILE A 465 10.25 -1.18 -27.11
C ILE A 465 9.08 -0.20 -27.09
N VAL A 466 7.87 -0.71 -26.84
CA VAL A 466 6.65 0.11 -26.76
C VAL A 466 6.32 0.35 -25.29
N PHE A 467 6.27 1.61 -24.90
CA PHE A 467 5.76 2.03 -23.60
C PHE A 467 4.26 2.28 -23.73
N ALA A 468 3.48 1.63 -22.87
CA ALA A 468 2.04 1.76 -22.84
C ALA A 468 1.57 2.12 -21.45
N THR A 469 0.67 3.10 -21.37
CA THR A 469 0.27 3.74 -20.13
C THR A 469 -1.23 3.59 -19.88
N GLN A 470 -1.64 3.30 -18.63
CA GLN A 470 -3.01 3.39 -18.17
C GLN A 470 -3.06 4.36 -16.99
N TRP A 471 -3.70 5.51 -17.21
CA TRP A 471 -3.91 6.49 -16.16
C TRP A 471 -5.04 6.05 -15.22
N MET A 472 -4.81 6.13 -13.90
CA MET A 472 -5.79 5.88 -12.85
C MET A 472 -5.80 7.04 -11.86
N VAL A 473 -6.97 7.32 -11.27
CA VAL A 473 -7.18 8.48 -10.40
C VAL A 473 -8.25 8.21 -9.36
N GLU A 474 -8.09 8.83 -8.21
CA GLU A 474 -9.13 8.91 -7.19
C GLU A 474 -10.44 9.50 -7.76
N ALA A 475 -11.58 9.01 -7.28
CA ALA A 475 -12.95 9.35 -7.65
C ALA A 475 -13.44 8.84 -9.02
N TYR A 476 -12.62 8.15 -9.79
CA TYR A 476 -13.02 7.64 -11.12
C TYR A 476 -12.46 6.24 -11.35
N ASP A 477 -13.34 5.26 -11.56
CA ASP A 477 -12.96 3.93 -11.98
C ASP A 477 -12.69 3.87 -13.48
N ALA A 478 -11.81 2.96 -13.91
CA ALA A 478 -11.61 2.67 -15.33
C ALA A 478 -12.89 2.02 -15.90
N PRO A 479 -13.34 2.39 -17.10
CA PRO A 479 -14.58 1.82 -17.68
C PRO A 479 -14.42 0.33 -18.03
N ASP A 480 -13.24 -0.05 -18.46
CA ASP A 480 -12.85 -1.42 -18.82
C ASP A 480 -11.34 -1.63 -18.62
N LEU A 481 -10.80 -2.73 -19.12
CA LEU A 481 -9.37 -3.08 -19.00
C LEU A 481 -8.55 -2.77 -20.27
N SER A 482 -9.09 -2.08 -21.27
CA SER A 482 -8.33 -1.71 -22.47
C SER A 482 -7.33 -0.59 -22.17
N LEU A 483 -6.24 -0.57 -22.92
CA LEU A 483 -5.29 0.54 -22.89
C LEU A 483 -5.93 1.77 -23.58
N PRO A 484 -5.92 2.95 -22.94
CA PRO A 484 -6.53 4.15 -23.50
C PRO A 484 -5.79 4.63 -24.77
N ASN A 485 -6.40 5.58 -25.51
CA ASN A 485 -5.78 6.30 -26.63
C ASN A 485 -5.32 5.42 -27.80
N GLY A 486 -5.97 4.26 -28.01
CA GLY A 486 -5.64 3.37 -29.14
C GLY A 486 -4.30 2.66 -29.04
N GLN A 487 -3.72 2.57 -27.85
CA GLN A 487 -2.40 1.95 -27.65
C GLN A 487 -2.38 0.47 -28.01
N ASP A 488 -3.50 -0.26 -27.86
CA ASP A 488 -3.60 -1.66 -28.31
C ASP A 488 -3.37 -1.78 -29.84
N ALA A 489 -3.88 -0.84 -30.62
CA ALA A 489 -3.68 -0.80 -32.08
C ALA A 489 -2.21 -0.46 -32.43
N LEU A 490 -1.59 0.46 -31.70
CA LEU A 490 -0.18 0.80 -31.84
C LEU A 490 0.71 -0.43 -31.59
N ILE A 491 0.50 -1.12 -30.47
CA ILE A 491 1.27 -2.33 -30.12
C ILE A 491 1.08 -3.40 -31.18
N ALA A 492 -0.16 -3.62 -31.65
CA ALA A 492 -0.45 -4.61 -32.67
C ALA A 492 0.26 -4.31 -34.01
N ALA A 493 0.29 -3.02 -34.41
CA ALA A 493 0.99 -2.60 -35.66
C ALA A 493 2.51 -2.78 -35.55
N VAL A 494 3.10 -2.38 -34.41
CA VAL A 494 4.54 -2.52 -34.13
C VAL A 494 4.94 -4.00 -34.09
N ALA A 495 4.16 -4.84 -33.37
CA ALA A 495 4.42 -6.28 -33.26
C ALA A 495 4.29 -7.02 -34.61
N ALA A 496 3.39 -6.60 -35.49
CA ALA A 496 3.26 -7.14 -36.82
C ALA A 496 4.49 -6.81 -37.70
N ALA A 497 5.13 -5.65 -37.45
CA ALA A 497 6.33 -5.21 -38.18
C ALA A 497 7.62 -5.81 -37.61
N ASN A 498 7.69 -6.07 -36.32
CA ASN A 498 8.87 -6.61 -35.63
C ASN A 498 8.48 -7.60 -34.52
N PRO A 499 8.76 -8.91 -34.65
CA PRO A 499 8.45 -9.91 -33.62
C PRO A 499 9.27 -9.73 -32.33
N ASN A 500 10.41 -9.01 -32.40
CA ASN A 500 11.20 -8.64 -31.22
C ASN A 500 10.65 -7.36 -30.53
N THR A 501 9.33 -7.28 -30.47
CA THR A 501 8.66 -6.19 -29.75
C THR A 501 8.58 -6.52 -28.27
N ILE A 502 9.03 -5.58 -27.43
CA ILE A 502 8.92 -5.56 -25.97
C ILE A 502 7.87 -4.51 -25.61
N VAL A 503 6.91 -4.86 -24.76
CA VAL A 503 5.95 -3.90 -24.20
C VAL A 503 6.30 -3.66 -22.74
N VAL A 504 6.46 -2.39 -22.36
CA VAL A 504 6.59 -1.94 -20.98
C VAL A 504 5.29 -1.25 -20.61
N LEU A 505 4.60 -1.81 -19.63
CA LEU A 505 3.33 -1.31 -19.13
C LEU A 505 3.57 -0.41 -17.92
N GLU A 506 3.08 0.82 -17.96
CA GLU A 506 3.01 1.72 -16.82
C GLU A 506 1.54 1.88 -16.42
N THR A 507 1.04 0.96 -15.56
CA THR A 507 -0.38 0.86 -15.21
C THR A 507 -0.61 0.87 -13.71
N GLY A 508 -1.78 1.32 -13.29
CA GLY A 508 -2.18 1.32 -11.87
C GLY A 508 -2.85 0.03 -11.43
N GLY A 509 -3.16 -0.86 -12.36
CA GLY A 509 -3.83 -2.13 -12.14
C GLY A 509 -3.78 -3.02 -13.37
N PRO A 510 -4.55 -4.13 -13.40
CA PRO A 510 -4.59 -5.06 -14.54
C PRO A 510 -5.12 -4.41 -15.82
N VAL A 511 -4.55 -4.81 -16.95
CA VAL A 511 -5.02 -4.43 -18.29
C VAL A 511 -5.21 -5.66 -19.17
N ALA A 512 -6.13 -5.56 -20.15
CA ALA A 512 -6.27 -6.54 -21.20
C ALA A 512 -5.11 -6.42 -22.21
N MET A 513 -4.71 -7.56 -22.78
CA MET A 513 -3.57 -7.61 -23.71
C MET A 513 -3.93 -8.40 -24.98
N PRO A 514 -4.80 -7.86 -25.86
CA PRO A 514 -5.24 -8.58 -27.06
C PRO A 514 -4.10 -8.88 -28.05
N TRP A 515 -2.96 -8.25 -27.87
CA TRP A 515 -1.74 -8.38 -28.65
C TRP A 515 -0.69 -9.33 -28.02
N LEU A 516 -0.97 -9.89 -26.83
CA LEU A 516 0.02 -10.63 -26.01
C LEU A 516 0.79 -11.70 -26.80
N ASP A 517 0.11 -12.49 -27.62
CA ASP A 517 0.75 -13.58 -28.38
C ASP A 517 1.62 -13.11 -29.57
N LYS A 518 1.56 -11.83 -29.91
CA LYS A 518 2.31 -11.23 -31.03
C LYS A 518 3.61 -10.55 -30.60
N VAL A 519 3.83 -10.36 -29.29
CA VAL A 519 5.02 -9.66 -28.76
C VAL A 519 6.02 -10.62 -28.14
N GLY A 520 7.31 -10.27 -28.21
CA GLY A 520 8.38 -11.10 -27.67
C GLY A 520 8.49 -11.05 -26.15
N ALA A 521 8.28 -9.88 -25.53
CA ALA A 521 8.34 -9.73 -24.08
C ALA A 521 7.34 -8.68 -23.57
N VAL A 522 6.92 -8.83 -22.30
CA VAL A 522 6.06 -7.89 -21.59
C VAL A 522 6.58 -7.70 -20.18
N VAL A 523 6.78 -6.44 -19.78
CA VAL A 523 7.17 -6.03 -18.43
C VAL A 523 6.07 -5.15 -17.86
N GLU A 524 5.50 -5.52 -16.72
CA GLU A 524 4.65 -4.64 -15.91
C GLU A 524 5.54 -3.83 -14.98
N ALA A 525 5.64 -2.53 -15.22
CA ALA A 525 6.44 -1.61 -14.44
C ALA A 525 5.62 -0.85 -13.38
N TRP A 526 4.28 -0.99 -13.41
CA TRP A 526 3.35 -0.23 -12.56
C TRP A 526 3.57 1.28 -12.75
N TYR A 527 3.32 2.10 -11.72
CA TYR A 527 3.83 3.48 -11.70
C TYR A 527 5.18 3.46 -10.97
N PRO A 528 6.30 3.63 -11.66
CA PRO A 528 7.60 3.25 -11.12
C PRO A 528 8.32 4.36 -10.33
N GLY A 529 7.69 5.54 -10.14
CA GLY A 529 8.23 6.62 -9.31
C GLY A 529 9.39 7.39 -9.93
N ILE A 530 10.06 8.22 -9.10
CA ILE A 530 11.03 9.24 -9.54
C ILE A 530 12.29 8.69 -10.23
N ARG A 531 12.62 7.40 -10.04
CA ARG A 531 13.74 6.70 -10.71
C ARG A 531 13.27 5.54 -11.57
N GLY A 532 12.01 5.63 -12.03
CA GLY A 532 11.39 4.56 -12.82
C GLY A 532 12.07 4.28 -14.13
N GLY A 533 12.48 5.31 -14.85
CA GLY A 533 13.15 5.16 -16.14
C GLY A 533 14.50 4.44 -16.03
N GLU A 534 15.28 4.75 -15.01
CA GLU A 534 16.54 4.08 -14.69
C GLU A 534 16.31 2.62 -14.29
N ALA A 535 15.31 2.36 -13.44
CA ALA A 535 14.99 1.00 -13.01
C ALA A 535 14.49 0.12 -14.18
N ILE A 536 13.66 0.67 -15.09
CA ILE A 536 13.22 -0.01 -16.30
C ILE A 536 14.43 -0.34 -17.19
N ALA A 537 15.31 0.63 -17.44
CA ALA A 537 16.51 0.40 -18.25
C ALA A 537 17.43 -0.66 -17.64
N ASP A 538 17.65 -0.65 -16.32
CA ASP A 538 18.48 -1.63 -15.63
C ASP A 538 17.92 -3.05 -15.74
N LEU A 539 16.59 -3.22 -15.71
CA LEU A 539 15.93 -4.51 -15.96
C LEU A 539 16.08 -4.92 -17.42
N LEU A 540 15.73 -4.06 -18.37
CA LEU A 540 15.79 -4.39 -19.80
C LEU A 540 17.21 -4.77 -20.27
N LEU A 541 18.24 -4.14 -19.70
CA LEU A 541 19.64 -4.37 -20.02
C LEU A 541 20.31 -5.46 -19.16
N GLY A 542 19.55 -6.09 -18.25
CA GLY A 542 20.02 -7.21 -17.44
C GLY A 542 20.98 -6.86 -16.31
N LYS A 543 21.06 -5.58 -15.90
CA LYS A 543 21.79 -5.20 -14.70
C LYS A 543 21.10 -5.68 -13.43
N VAL A 544 19.76 -5.78 -13.48
CA VAL A 544 18.92 -6.32 -12.44
C VAL A 544 18.05 -7.43 -13.03
N ALA A 545 17.99 -8.59 -12.36
CA ALA A 545 17.07 -9.65 -12.74
C ALA A 545 15.65 -9.34 -12.21
N PRO A 546 14.59 -9.52 -13.02
CA PRO A 546 13.21 -9.39 -12.55
C PRO A 546 12.96 -10.30 -11.35
N SER A 547 12.34 -9.76 -10.32
CA SER A 547 12.01 -10.52 -9.10
C SER A 547 10.58 -10.28 -8.62
N GLY A 548 9.87 -9.33 -9.21
CA GLY A 548 8.48 -9.01 -8.89
C GLY A 548 7.53 -10.18 -9.17
N ARG A 549 6.46 -10.26 -8.37
CA ARG A 549 5.35 -11.19 -8.52
C ARG A 549 4.04 -10.43 -8.44
N LEU A 550 3.09 -10.75 -9.31
CA LEU A 550 1.80 -10.04 -9.37
C LEU A 550 1.07 -10.07 -8.01
N PRO A 551 0.72 -8.91 -7.43
CA PRO A 551 -0.11 -8.81 -6.25
C PRO A 551 -1.61 -8.81 -6.58
N ILE A 552 -1.95 -8.79 -7.87
CA ILE A 552 -3.30 -8.75 -8.42
C ILE A 552 -3.37 -9.72 -9.60
N THR A 553 -4.44 -10.50 -9.68
CA THR A 553 -4.74 -11.36 -10.83
C THR A 553 -5.08 -10.49 -12.05
N PHE A 554 -4.53 -10.78 -13.20
CA PHE A 554 -4.88 -10.17 -14.47
C PHE A 554 -5.96 -11.03 -15.16
N PRO A 555 -7.24 -10.62 -15.18
CA PRO A 555 -8.28 -11.35 -15.90
C PRO A 555 -8.06 -11.25 -17.42
N ALA A 556 -8.46 -12.27 -18.15
CA ALA A 556 -8.44 -12.19 -19.61
C ALA A 556 -9.55 -11.27 -20.16
N SER A 557 -10.62 -11.11 -19.40
CA SER A 557 -11.71 -10.16 -19.66
C SER A 557 -12.55 -9.92 -18.39
N MET A 558 -13.31 -8.84 -18.35
CA MET A 558 -14.23 -8.56 -17.25
C MET A 558 -15.31 -9.63 -17.07
N ALA A 559 -15.65 -10.41 -18.09
CA ALA A 559 -16.58 -11.53 -17.98
C ALA A 559 -16.13 -12.64 -16.99
N GLN A 560 -14.87 -12.68 -16.62
CA GLN A 560 -14.31 -13.62 -15.64
C GLN A 560 -14.44 -13.13 -14.19
N THR A 561 -14.78 -11.87 -13.98
CA THR A 561 -14.82 -11.24 -12.65
C THR A 561 -16.22 -11.33 -12.02
N PRO A 562 -16.37 -11.15 -10.70
CA PRO A 562 -17.67 -11.11 -10.04
C PRO A 562 -18.60 -10.02 -10.61
N HIS A 563 -18.05 -8.88 -11.04
CA HIS A 563 -18.80 -7.75 -11.58
C HIS A 563 -18.37 -7.44 -13.02
N PRO A 564 -18.93 -8.13 -14.05
CA PRO A 564 -18.57 -7.86 -15.45
C PRO A 564 -18.90 -6.42 -15.90
N ILE A 565 -19.99 -5.87 -15.39
CA ILE A 565 -20.39 -4.46 -15.60
C ILE A 565 -19.94 -3.66 -14.38
N LEU A 566 -19.39 -2.46 -14.61
CA LEU A 566 -18.96 -1.58 -13.52
C LEU A 566 -20.19 -1.19 -12.66
N PRO A 567 -20.20 -1.53 -11.36
CA PRO A 567 -21.30 -1.17 -10.49
C PRO A 567 -21.47 0.36 -10.41
N GLY A 568 -22.72 0.82 -10.44
CA GLY A 568 -23.04 2.25 -10.31
C GLY A 568 -22.88 3.08 -11.59
N ILE A 569 -22.33 2.54 -12.69
CA ILE A 569 -22.04 3.32 -13.92
C ILE A 569 -23.30 4.01 -14.52
N ASN A 570 -24.46 3.42 -14.34
CA ASN A 570 -25.74 3.95 -14.85
C ASN A 570 -26.61 4.58 -13.75
N VAL A 571 -26.07 4.75 -12.54
CA VAL A 571 -26.80 5.37 -11.43
C VAL A 571 -26.59 6.88 -11.49
N PRO A 572 -27.65 7.70 -11.41
CA PRO A 572 -27.52 9.14 -11.34
C PRO A 572 -26.64 9.59 -10.17
N GLU A 573 -25.83 10.65 -10.37
CA GLU A 573 -25.00 11.22 -9.32
C GLU A 573 -25.85 11.59 -8.10
N GLY A 574 -25.37 11.24 -6.91
CA GLY A 574 -26.06 11.51 -5.63
C GLY A 574 -27.11 10.48 -5.23
N GLN A 575 -27.40 9.49 -6.08
CA GLN A 575 -28.33 8.42 -5.74
C GLN A 575 -27.62 7.24 -5.12
N GLN A 576 -28.13 6.75 -3.98
CA GLN A 576 -27.64 5.54 -3.33
C GLN A 576 -27.95 4.29 -4.15
N PHE A 577 -27.00 3.34 -4.19
CA PHE A 577 -27.16 2.05 -4.85
C PHE A 577 -26.43 0.94 -4.07
N ASP A 578 -26.91 -0.30 -4.26
CA ASP A 578 -26.31 -1.48 -3.64
C ASP A 578 -25.29 -2.14 -4.58
N VAL A 579 -24.19 -2.60 -4.01
CA VAL A 579 -23.25 -3.54 -4.64
C VAL A 579 -23.22 -4.81 -3.82
N ASP A 580 -23.68 -5.91 -4.41
CA ASP A 580 -23.70 -7.21 -3.73
C ASP A 580 -22.37 -7.94 -3.97
N TYR A 581 -21.54 -8.00 -2.96
CA TYR A 581 -20.29 -8.79 -2.96
C TYR A 581 -20.60 -10.27 -2.64
N ALA A 582 -21.38 -10.91 -3.52
CA ALA A 582 -21.81 -12.31 -3.38
C ALA A 582 -20.64 -13.31 -3.39
N GLU A 583 -19.48 -12.92 -3.95
CA GLU A 583 -18.26 -13.69 -3.87
C GLU A 583 -17.71 -13.81 -2.44
N GLY A 584 -18.09 -12.89 -1.55
CA GLY A 584 -17.70 -12.85 -0.15
C GLY A 584 -16.18 -12.70 0.03
N SER A 585 -15.52 -13.70 0.63
CA SER A 585 -14.08 -13.70 0.83
C SER A 585 -13.26 -14.18 -0.38
N ASP A 586 -13.92 -14.59 -1.46
CA ASP A 586 -13.25 -15.14 -2.64
C ASP A 586 -12.80 -14.01 -3.60
N VAL A 587 -11.95 -13.10 -3.12
CA VAL A 587 -11.39 -11.97 -3.89
C VAL A 587 -10.28 -12.44 -4.82
N GLY A 588 -10.21 -11.90 -6.03
CA GLY A 588 -9.12 -12.11 -6.98
C GLY A 588 -8.84 -13.59 -7.27
N TYR A 589 -7.61 -14.06 -7.07
CA TYR A 589 -7.22 -15.45 -7.34
C TYR A 589 -8.09 -16.49 -6.64
N ARG A 590 -8.72 -16.16 -5.49
CA ARG A 590 -9.63 -17.07 -4.77
C ARG A 590 -10.89 -17.30 -5.59
N TRP A 591 -11.42 -16.26 -6.24
CA TRP A 591 -12.54 -16.36 -7.17
C TRP A 591 -12.19 -17.21 -8.39
N PHE A 592 -11.02 -17.00 -8.99
CA PHE A 592 -10.54 -17.82 -10.12
C PHE A 592 -10.37 -19.29 -9.73
N ALA A 593 -9.86 -19.57 -8.53
CA ALA A 593 -9.76 -20.95 -8.02
C ALA A 593 -11.13 -21.57 -7.76
N LYS A 594 -12.13 -20.80 -7.31
CA LYS A 594 -13.51 -21.25 -7.07
C LYS A 594 -14.25 -21.55 -8.36
N THR A 595 -14.15 -20.68 -9.34
CA THR A 595 -14.86 -20.79 -10.63
C THR A 595 -14.15 -21.71 -11.62
N GLY A 596 -12.85 -21.92 -11.46
CA GLY A 596 -12.01 -22.66 -12.41
C GLY A 596 -11.66 -21.85 -13.67
N ALA A 597 -12.01 -20.57 -13.72
CA ALA A 597 -11.63 -19.70 -14.83
C ALA A 597 -10.11 -19.52 -14.88
N LYS A 598 -9.54 -19.44 -16.08
CA LYS A 598 -8.10 -19.21 -16.29
C LYS A 598 -7.87 -17.73 -16.53
N PRO A 599 -7.19 -17.02 -15.63
CA PRO A 599 -6.83 -15.62 -15.86
C PRO A 599 -5.76 -15.51 -16.96
N LEU A 600 -5.55 -14.28 -17.45
CA LEU A 600 -4.44 -13.97 -18.34
C LEU A 600 -3.09 -14.20 -17.63
N PHE A 601 -2.96 -13.68 -16.40
CA PHE A 601 -1.87 -13.98 -15.49
C PHE A 601 -2.40 -14.15 -14.06
N PRO A 602 -2.03 -15.23 -13.35
CA PRO A 602 -2.50 -15.48 -12.01
C PRO A 602 -1.77 -14.63 -10.96
N PHE A 603 -2.39 -14.42 -9.82
CA PHE A 603 -1.74 -13.88 -8.63
C PHE A 603 -0.44 -14.63 -8.30
N GLY A 604 0.57 -13.88 -7.89
CA GLY A 604 1.89 -14.41 -7.57
C GLY A 604 2.78 -14.71 -8.78
N PHE A 605 2.26 -14.59 -10.02
CA PHE A 605 3.03 -14.87 -11.24
C PHE A 605 4.12 -13.81 -11.48
N GLY A 606 5.26 -14.25 -11.99
CA GLY A 606 6.34 -13.43 -12.51
C GLY A 606 7.51 -14.28 -12.96
N LEU A 607 8.08 -13.95 -14.14
CA LEU A 607 9.26 -14.59 -14.69
C LEU A 607 10.53 -13.89 -14.16
N THR A 608 11.67 -14.57 -14.31
CA THR A 608 12.99 -14.01 -14.08
C THR A 608 13.98 -14.47 -15.15
N TYR A 609 15.23 -14.04 -15.09
CA TYR A 609 16.28 -14.45 -16.06
C TYR A 609 16.95 -15.77 -15.69
N THR A 610 16.40 -16.52 -14.75
CA THR A 610 16.83 -17.85 -14.35
C THR A 610 15.62 -18.75 -14.08
N GLN A 611 15.82 -19.96 -13.55
CA GLN A 611 14.75 -20.91 -13.24
C GLN A 611 14.96 -21.52 -11.86
N PHE A 612 13.88 -21.79 -11.16
CA PHE A 612 13.90 -22.40 -9.83
C PHE A 612 13.12 -23.71 -9.81
N ALA A 613 13.55 -24.61 -8.92
CA ALA A 613 12.86 -25.87 -8.64
C ALA A 613 12.66 -26.04 -7.13
N TYR A 614 11.58 -26.71 -6.75
CA TYR A 614 11.24 -26.98 -5.35
C TYR A 614 11.28 -28.46 -5.05
N SER A 615 11.80 -28.85 -3.87
CA SER A 615 11.85 -30.24 -3.40
C SER A 615 11.73 -30.33 -1.87
N ASP A 616 11.77 -31.54 -1.33
CA ASP A 616 11.93 -31.87 0.10
C ASP A 616 10.89 -31.22 1.01
N LEU A 617 9.60 -31.28 0.61
CA LEU A 617 8.50 -30.71 1.38
C LEU A 617 8.31 -31.40 2.71
N VAL A 618 8.39 -30.64 3.80
CA VAL A 618 8.10 -31.11 5.17
C VAL A 618 7.08 -30.17 5.80
N ILE A 619 5.95 -30.72 6.25
CA ILE A 619 4.91 -29.96 6.93
C ILE A 619 4.87 -30.40 8.40
N LYS A 620 5.10 -29.45 9.30
CA LYS A 620 4.99 -29.63 10.74
C LYS A 620 3.66 -29.06 11.23
N ALA A 621 2.86 -29.96 11.84
CA ALA A 621 1.61 -29.59 12.53
C ALA A 621 1.89 -29.15 13.98
N GLY A 622 0.90 -28.59 14.67
CA GLY A 622 0.96 -28.21 16.09
C GLY A 622 0.53 -26.77 16.36
N ALA A 623 0.87 -26.26 17.54
CA ALA A 623 0.50 -24.91 17.95
C ALA A 623 1.19 -23.80 17.10
N LYS A 624 2.33 -24.13 16.51
CA LYS A 624 3.10 -23.26 15.60
C LYS A 624 3.40 -24.05 14.32
N PRO A 625 2.42 -24.20 13.43
CA PRO A 625 2.63 -24.97 12.21
C PRO A 625 3.64 -24.28 11.30
N SER A 626 4.39 -25.07 10.53
CA SER A 626 5.39 -24.56 9.59
C SER A 626 5.54 -25.49 8.39
N VAL A 627 5.96 -24.91 7.27
CA VAL A 627 6.24 -25.64 6.03
C VAL A 627 7.69 -25.37 5.64
N SER A 628 8.46 -26.44 5.48
CA SER A 628 9.87 -26.39 5.04
C SER A 628 10.01 -27.08 3.70
N PHE A 629 10.84 -26.55 2.83
CA PHE A 629 11.15 -27.10 1.51
C PHE A 629 12.48 -26.55 1.01
N THR A 630 13.04 -27.16 -0.01
CA THR A 630 14.27 -26.72 -0.66
C THR A 630 13.92 -25.92 -1.92
N VAL A 631 14.53 -24.74 -2.09
CA VAL A 631 14.51 -23.95 -3.33
C VAL A 631 15.89 -24.06 -3.98
N LYS A 632 15.95 -24.43 -5.26
CA LYS A 632 17.20 -24.52 -6.03
C LYS A 632 17.12 -23.66 -7.27
N ASN A 633 18.11 -22.85 -7.50
CA ASN A 633 18.32 -22.16 -8.77
C ASN A 633 18.93 -23.18 -9.78
N ILE A 634 18.13 -23.58 -10.77
CA ILE A 634 18.54 -24.57 -11.79
C ILE A 634 19.01 -23.93 -13.08
N GLY A 635 19.02 -22.59 -13.17
CA GLY A 635 19.50 -21.84 -14.33
C GLY A 635 20.94 -21.36 -14.17
N ALA A 636 21.40 -20.61 -15.18
CA ALA A 636 22.81 -20.18 -15.31
C ALA A 636 23.10 -18.78 -14.73
N LYS A 637 22.09 -18.06 -14.22
CA LYS A 637 22.23 -16.71 -13.66
C LYS A 637 21.76 -16.69 -12.21
N ALA A 638 22.31 -15.79 -11.41
CA ALA A 638 21.75 -15.48 -10.09
C ALA A 638 20.34 -14.88 -10.25
N GLY A 639 19.49 -15.09 -9.27
CA GLY A 639 18.14 -14.53 -9.26
C GLY A 639 17.46 -14.66 -7.91
N THR A 640 16.35 -13.97 -7.78
CA THR A 640 15.49 -14.02 -6.60
C THR A 640 14.20 -14.73 -6.93
N ASP A 641 13.82 -15.69 -6.09
CA ASP A 641 12.54 -16.35 -6.13
C ASP A 641 11.65 -15.96 -4.96
N VAL A 642 10.34 -16.11 -5.15
CA VAL A 642 9.31 -15.89 -4.13
C VAL A 642 8.38 -17.10 -4.09
N PRO A 643 8.82 -18.23 -3.48
CA PRO A 643 7.94 -19.38 -3.26
C PRO A 643 6.80 -19.00 -2.34
N GLN A 644 5.59 -19.39 -2.74
CA GLN A 644 4.32 -19.05 -2.11
C GLN A 644 3.65 -20.29 -1.55
N LEU A 645 3.09 -20.19 -0.35
CA LEU A 645 2.36 -21.25 0.32
C LEU A 645 0.86 -21.00 0.26
N TYR A 646 0.11 -21.98 -0.19
CA TYR A 646 -1.34 -21.91 -0.31
C TYR A 646 -2.03 -23.03 0.47
N LEU A 647 -3.06 -22.66 1.24
CA LEU A 647 -4.11 -23.56 1.64
C LEU A 647 -5.01 -23.79 0.44
N THR A 648 -5.17 -25.06 0.00
CA THR A 648 -5.99 -25.42 -1.17
C THR A 648 -7.29 -26.14 -0.80
N ALA A 649 -7.37 -26.69 0.40
CA ALA A 649 -8.60 -27.22 0.99
C ALA A 649 -8.48 -27.29 2.52
N SER A 650 -9.58 -26.99 3.21
CA SER A 650 -9.80 -27.32 4.62
C SER A 650 -10.71 -28.57 4.72
N PRO A 651 -10.92 -29.16 5.90
CA PRO A 651 -11.72 -30.39 6.05
C PRO A 651 -13.12 -30.28 5.42
N ASN A 652 -13.72 -29.10 5.46
CA ASN A 652 -15.12 -28.89 5.06
C ASN A 652 -15.29 -27.97 3.84
N ARG A 653 -14.20 -27.44 3.25
CA ARG A 653 -14.29 -26.45 2.17
C ARG A 653 -13.08 -26.56 1.22
N LYS A 654 -13.36 -26.67 -0.08
CA LYS A 654 -12.37 -26.41 -1.11
C LYS A 654 -12.20 -24.91 -1.22
N GLN A 655 -10.99 -24.41 -1.07
CA GLN A 655 -10.66 -22.97 -1.08
C GLN A 655 -9.20 -22.78 -1.42
N GLN A 656 -8.84 -21.61 -1.90
CA GLN A 656 -7.44 -21.25 -2.08
C GLN A 656 -7.13 -19.98 -1.31
N ARG A 657 -6.12 -20.01 -0.43
CA ARG A 657 -5.67 -18.87 0.36
C ARG A 657 -4.15 -18.87 0.46
N LEU A 658 -3.52 -17.74 0.25
CA LEU A 658 -2.13 -17.52 0.62
C LEU A 658 -2.01 -17.66 2.15
N VAL A 659 -1.08 -18.47 2.62
CA VAL A 659 -0.83 -18.69 4.06
C VAL A 659 0.61 -18.37 4.47
N GLY A 660 1.45 -17.98 3.50
CA GLY A 660 2.82 -17.54 3.74
C GLY A 660 3.63 -17.49 2.45
N TRP A 661 4.80 -16.91 2.53
CA TRP A 661 5.79 -16.87 1.45
C TRP A 661 7.20 -16.67 2.02
N SER A 662 8.18 -16.80 1.16
CA SER A 662 9.55 -16.40 1.46
C SER A 662 10.16 -15.72 0.24
N ARG A 663 11.11 -14.81 0.44
CA ARG A 663 11.92 -14.23 -0.62
C ARG A 663 13.33 -14.80 -0.50
N VAL A 664 13.85 -15.40 -1.58
CA VAL A 664 15.12 -16.15 -1.56
C VAL A 664 15.98 -15.72 -2.72
N GLU A 665 17.16 -15.20 -2.44
CA GLU A 665 18.17 -14.89 -3.44
C GLU A 665 19.16 -16.07 -3.53
N LEU A 666 19.43 -16.55 -4.73
CA LEU A 666 20.28 -17.69 -5.01
C LEU A 666 21.22 -17.44 -6.19
N ALA A 667 22.50 -17.76 -6.03
CA ALA A 667 23.43 -17.88 -7.12
C ALA A 667 23.05 -19.01 -8.09
N ALA A 668 23.64 -19.03 -9.28
CA ALA A 668 23.42 -20.14 -10.24
C ALA A 668 23.84 -21.47 -9.62
N GLY A 669 22.93 -22.46 -9.67
CA GLY A 669 23.13 -23.80 -9.09
C GLY A 669 22.96 -23.90 -7.57
N GLU A 670 22.82 -22.79 -6.84
CA GLU A 670 22.66 -22.77 -5.39
C GLU A 670 21.29 -23.33 -4.98
N ALA A 671 21.28 -24.03 -3.82
CA ALA A 671 20.05 -24.50 -3.18
C ALA A 671 19.99 -24.05 -1.73
N LYS A 672 18.81 -23.70 -1.25
CA LYS A 672 18.58 -23.26 0.13
C LYS A 672 17.31 -23.88 0.69
N GLN A 673 17.40 -24.41 1.91
CA GLN A 673 16.22 -24.82 2.65
C GLN A 673 15.51 -23.60 3.24
N VAL A 674 14.21 -23.51 3.02
CA VAL A 674 13.33 -22.44 3.48
C VAL A 674 12.34 -23.02 4.48
N THR A 675 12.07 -22.29 5.56
CA THR A 675 11.00 -22.61 6.51
C THR A 675 10.09 -21.43 6.69
N VAL A 676 8.81 -21.61 6.37
CA VAL A 676 7.78 -20.56 6.48
C VAL A 676 6.84 -20.95 7.62
N PRO A 677 6.72 -20.13 8.67
CA PRO A 677 5.71 -20.32 9.69
C PRO A 677 4.33 -20.03 9.11
N VAL A 678 3.33 -20.81 9.52
CA VAL A 678 1.93 -20.60 9.14
C VAL A 678 1.17 -20.09 10.36
N ASP A 679 0.58 -18.90 10.25
CA ASP A 679 -0.33 -18.40 11.28
C ASP A 679 -1.59 -19.28 11.31
N PRO A 680 -1.97 -19.88 12.45
CA PRO A 680 -3.21 -20.66 12.56
C PRO A 680 -4.46 -19.92 12.09
N LYS A 681 -4.49 -18.59 12.19
CA LYS A 681 -5.60 -17.77 11.68
C LYS A 681 -5.77 -17.91 10.17
N MET A 682 -4.70 -18.07 9.40
CA MET A 682 -4.77 -18.28 7.94
C MET A 682 -5.40 -19.61 7.56
N LEU A 683 -5.49 -20.57 8.50
CA LEU A 683 -6.19 -21.85 8.34
C LEU A 683 -7.66 -21.76 8.81
N ALA A 684 -8.03 -20.71 9.55
CA ALA A 684 -9.33 -20.56 10.18
C ALA A 684 -10.38 -19.96 9.23
N ASN A 685 -11.66 -20.23 9.50
CA ASN A 685 -12.79 -19.52 8.95
C ASN A 685 -13.53 -18.78 10.09
N TRP A 686 -14.23 -17.70 9.76
CA TRP A 686 -15.02 -16.98 10.74
C TRP A 686 -16.33 -17.70 11.03
N ASP A 687 -16.57 -18.04 12.29
CA ASP A 687 -17.85 -18.56 12.79
C ASP A 687 -18.66 -17.40 13.37
N GLN A 688 -19.64 -16.94 12.60
CA GLN A 688 -20.49 -15.81 12.99
C GLN A 688 -21.31 -16.09 14.24
N THR A 689 -21.77 -17.35 14.42
CA THR A 689 -22.56 -17.76 15.60
C THR A 689 -21.70 -17.76 16.86
N ALA A 690 -20.46 -18.22 16.75
CA ALA A 690 -19.52 -18.24 17.88
C ALA A 690 -18.79 -16.90 18.09
N GLY A 691 -18.89 -15.95 17.13
CA GLY A 691 -18.16 -14.69 17.12
C GLY A 691 -16.64 -14.89 17.23
N ALA A 692 -16.10 -15.87 16.51
CA ALA A 692 -14.71 -16.28 16.65
C ALA A 692 -14.15 -16.96 15.39
N TRP A 693 -12.84 -16.95 15.23
CA TRP A 693 -12.17 -17.76 14.22
C TRP A 693 -12.10 -19.23 14.64
N ARG A 694 -12.37 -20.13 13.70
CA ARG A 694 -12.34 -21.58 13.91
C ARG A 694 -11.42 -22.27 12.93
N VAL A 695 -10.48 -23.07 13.47
CA VAL A 695 -9.76 -24.12 12.74
C VAL A 695 -10.48 -25.43 13.05
N ASP A 696 -11.03 -26.09 12.05
CA ASP A 696 -11.73 -27.34 12.22
C ASP A 696 -10.73 -28.49 12.41
N ALA A 697 -11.16 -29.56 13.12
CA ALA A 697 -10.38 -30.77 13.19
C ALA A 697 -10.36 -31.49 11.83
N GLY A 698 -9.20 -31.95 11.42
CA GLY A 698 -9.06 -32.76 10.20
C GLY A 698 -7.87 -32.36 9.33
N THR A 699 -7.92 -32.75 8.07
CA THR A 699 -6.82 -32.64 7.13
C THR A 699 -6.96 -31.39 6.26
N TYR A 700 -5.94 -30.57 6.27
CA TYR A 700 -5.76 -29.37 5.42
C TYR A 700 -4.79 -29.70 4.28
N GLN A 701 -5.11 -29.28 3.06
CA GLN A 701 -4.22 -29.42 1.90
C GLN A 701 -3.38 -28.16 1.75
N ILE A 702 -2.06 -28.33 1.82
CA ILE A 702 -1.09 -27.25 1.67
C ILE A 702 -0.30 -27.46 0.38
N ALA A 703 -0.09 -26.41 -0.37
CA ALA A 703 0.73 -26.43 -1.58
C ALA A 703 1.80 -25.34 -1.55
N VAL A 704 2.93 -25.61 -2.19
CA VAL A 704 4.02 -24.63 -2.43
C VAL A 704 4.19 -24.48 -3.93
N GLY A 705 4.30 -23.25 -4.38
CA GLY A 705 4.45 -22.98 -5.81
C GLY A 705 4.99 -21.59 -6.13
N ALA A 706 5.17 -21.33 -7.43
CA ALA A 706 5.63 -20.07 -7.96
C ALA A 706 4.50 -19.04 -8.16
N SER A 707 3.25 -19.48 -8.12
CA SER A 707 2.06 -18.64 -8.24
C SER A 707 0.81 -19.39 -7.74
N ALA A 708 -0.32 -18.70 -7.68
CA ALA A 708 -1.62 -19.32 -7.35
C ALA A 708 -2.06 -20.42 -8.35
N ALA A 709 -1.53 -20.42 -9.57
CA ALA A 709 -1.84 -21.43 -10.60
C ALA A 709 -0.73 -22.47 -10.81
N ASP A 710 0.48 -22.22 -10.30
CA ASP A 710 1.62 -23.15 -10.41
C ASP A 710 2.02 -23.65 -9.03
N LEU A 711 1.45 -24.79 -8.63
CA LEU A 711 1.59 -25.42 -7.32
C LEU A 711 2.39 -26.73 -7.43
N ALA A 712 3.72 -26.61 -7.36
CA ALA A 712 4.68 -27.68 -7.63
C ALA A 712 4.70 -28.76 -6.53
N LEU A 713 4.62 -28.38 -5.24
CA LEU A 713 4.64 -29.32 -4.13
C LEU A 713 3.28 -29.32 -3.41
N LYS A 714 2.83 -30.50 -2.98
CA LYS A 714 1.57 -30.67 -2.27
C LYS A 714 1.75 -31.60 -1.08
N GLY A 715 1.12 -31.27 0.03
CA GLY A 715 1.15 -32.06 1.23
C GLY A 715 -0.02 -31.78 2.16
N THR A 716 -0.06 -32.44 3.28
CA THR A 716 -1.17 -32.35 4.23
C THR A 716 -0.72 -31.90 5.60
N LEU A 717 -1.54 -31.09 6.25
CA LEU A 717 -1.43 -30.66 7.63
C LEU A 717 -2.66 -31.17 8.38
N VAL A 718 -2.45 -31.96 9.42
CA VAL A 718 -3.56 -32.43 10.28
C VAL A 718 -3.66 -31.47 11.47
N SER A 719 -4.83 -30.85 11.65
CA SER A 719 -5.10 -29.95 12.77
C SER A 719 -6.09 -30.57 13.77
N LYS A 720 -5.88 -30.23 15.04
CA LYS A 720 -6.92 -30.37 16.08
C LYS A 720 -7.83 -29.15 16.00
N PRO A 721 -9.07 -29.20 16.52
CA PRO A 721 -9.95 -28.06 16.54
C PRO A 721 -9.34 -26.96 17.40
N LEU A 722 -9.37 -25.71 16.88
CA LEU A 722 -8.86 -24.55 17.58
C LEU A 722 -9.85 -23.40 17.44
N LYS A 723 -10.22 -22.76 18.55
CA LYS A 723 -10.99 -21.53 18.57
C LYS A 723 -10.05 -20.39 18.91
N LEU A 724 -9.92 -19.43 18.00
CA LEU A 724 -9.14 -18.21 18.20
C LEU A 724 -10.09 -17.07 18.54
N LYS A 725 -9.74 -16.29 19.55
CA LYS A 725 -10.50 -15.08 19.89
C LYS A 725 -10.37 -14.06 18.76
N PRO A 726 -11.33 -13.11 18.60
CA PRO A 726 -11.17 -12.04 17.64
C PRO A 726 -9.90 -11.22 17.84
N GLN A 727 -9.41 -11.10 19.08
CA GLN A 727 -8.19 -10.38 19.44
C GLN A 727 -6.89 -11.17 19.19
N SER A 728 -6.98 -12.47 18.87
CA SER A 728 -5.81 -13.35 18.73
C SER A 728 -5.08 -13.12 17.42
#